data_5a5fb1d0d592c7b92decd0b2d62ea6d0
#
_entry.id   5a5fb1d0d592c7b92decd0b2d62ea6d0
#
_cell.length_a   1.000
_cell.length_b   1.000
_cell.length_c   1.000
_cell.angle_alpha   90.00
_cell.angle_beta   90.00
_cell.angle_gamma   90.00
#
_symmetry.space_group_name_H-M   'P 1'
#
loop_
_entity.id
_entity.type
_entity.pdbx_description
1 polymer ?
#
loop_
_entity_poly.entity_id
_entity_poly.type
_entity_poly.pdbx_seq_one_letter_code
_entity_poly.pdbx_strand_id
1 'polypeptide(L)'
;GFAYSDIIARYKRMKGYNVCFPAGFHASGLPAVSLAKKVERKDEGILNYLRQNGCPEDVIKKLSDPLEVVKYFSRVYVNEYWKRFGFFIDYTRLMDTISPGYKKFIQWQFYKLKEKGLLTQKPHYAPFCPNCGPVAVDKSETDISEGGDAEILEFTVIKFDFDGYILPAATLRPETIFGVTNMWVNPDVEYAIVKVGNEKWIISKEGAKKISNQIEGVEIIDSISGKELVGKKCVVPLVGREVPILPASFADPNVATGIVMSVPAHAPYDYIALKDIKADIEPIVIIEVEGYKIPAKEIVEKMGIKSQKEEEALEDATQKLYKEEFHKGILNENCMEYAGIKISEIKDAVKDDLIAKGNATIMREFSKKVVCRCGESVIIKIVPDQWFIRYSDEELTEMSKEHVESMNIFPAEYKEELPKVLDWFGDRACIRKGKWLGTEFPFKKNWIIEPISDSTLYPAYYIISKYVNEGELDAKEMDNEFFDYVFLGKGKAKNNLWEKIRNEFLYWYPVDVNLGGKEHKTVHFPVFIMNHVAIMEWKHWPKGIFVNWWITQKSGEKISKSKGGAEPIPNAAMKYGVDTMRLYYAHIASPFADIEWDDEAVEQYKKRLYKIYELQEELLKRKGGKKDIDAWLKASFNEEVRKIIEAMEKYELRRAANSIYFDIYNKFQWYIKRGGENASLIKNLLKKWICMMAPFTPHIAEEIWEKMGGDGFVSNALFPEEEEIDKDALDKEALLMKTIDDISEIIKVTKIKPSRIYIYTSPRWKWEVAKKSHELHKEGKLDMSTLMKEMMKDEEMKKHSNIPKYAQKLTKEIKKGGKHPHIDEFEYIDNAKDFISQEFNAQVFVYKGDDDAPDPGKRKELAEPLR
;
A
#
# COMPACT_ATOMS: atom_id res chain seq x y z
N GLY A 1 -0.92 0.98 -10.28
CA GLY A 1 0.30 1.81 -10.17
C GLY A 1 0.56 2.61 -11.44
N PHE A 2 0.84 1.98 -12.58
CA PHE A 2 1.23 2.68 -13.82
C PHE A 2 0.27 3.80 -14.27
N ALA A 3 -1.05 3.64 -14.11
CA ALA A 3 -2.00 4.68 -14.46
C ALA A 3 -1.79 5.96 -13.64
N TYR A 4 -1.50 5.84 -12.36
CA TYR A 4 -1.19 7.01 -11.50
C TYR A 4 0.10 7.70 -11.92
N SER A 5 1.15 6.91 -12.21
CA SER A 5 2.43 7.44 -12.69
C SER A 5 2.26 8.22 -13.99
N ASP A 6 1.49 7.67 -14.93
CA ASP A 6 1.22 8.31 -16.22
C ASP A 6 0.39 9.59 -16.06
N ILE A 7 -0.64 9.59 -15.21
CA ILE A 7 -1.46 10.78 -14.93
C ILE A 7 -0.57 11.91 -14.40
N ILE A 8 0.30 11.61 -13.43
CA ILE A 8 1.22 12.59 -12.83
C ILE A 8 2.23 13.08 -13.86
N ALA A 9 2.83 12.17 -14.63
CA ALA A 9 3.80 12.53 -15.67
C ALA A 9 3.21 13.41 -16.77
N ARG A 10 2.00 13.09 -17.25
CA ARG A 10 1.26 13.90 -18.23
C ARG A 10 0.96 15.28 -17.68
N TYR A 11 0.42 15.36 -16.46
CA TYR A 11 0.12 16.63 -15.82
C TYR A 11 1.37 17.51 -15.72
N LYS A 12 2.49 16.97 -15.25
CA LYS A 12 3.75 17.72 -15.12
C LYS A 12 4.31 18.19 -16.49
N ARG A 13 4.22 17.36 -17.55
CA ARG A 13 4.57 17.81 -18.92
C ARG A 13 3.69 18.97 -19.39
N MET A 14 2.38 18.84 -19.19
CA MET A 14 1.42 19.89 -19.54
C MET A 14 1.61 21.18 -18.71
N LYS A 15 2.20 21.07 -17.51
CA LYS A 15 2.67 22.24 -16.72
C LYS A 15 3.99 22.84 -17.21
N GLY A 16 4.54 22.33 -18.31
CA GLY A 16 5.77 22.83 -18.92
C GLY A 16 7.06 22.21 -18.39
N TYR A 17 6.99 21.19 -17.51
CA TYR A 17 8.18 20.46 -17.08
C TYR A 17 8.69 19.53 -18.18
N ASN A 18 10.01 19.43 -18.31
CA ASN A 18 10.61 18.31 -19.02
C ASN A 18 10.55 17.08 -18.12
N VAL A 19 9.85 16.02 -18.54
CA VAL A 19 9.56 14.85 -17.69
C VAL A 19 10.19 13.59 -18.28
N CYS A 20 11.10 12.98 -17.53
CA CYS A 20 11.61 11.63 -17.81
C CYS A 20 10.73 10.60 -17.11
N PHE A 21 9.93 9.87 -17.88
CA PHE A 21 9.09 8.78 -17.40
C PHE A 21 9.49 7.50 -18.14
N PRO A 22 10.57 6.80 -17.71
CA PRO A 22 11.05 5.57 -18.32
C PRO A 22 10.27 4.35 -17.82
N ALA A 23 10.54 3.19 -18.41
CA ALA A 23 10.06 1.91 -17.94
C ALA A 23 11.13 0.83 -18.05
N GLY A 24 11.03 -0.18 -17.19
CA GLY A 24 11.94 -1.31 -17.14
C GLY A 24 11.26 -2.58 -16.66
N PHE A 25 11.93 -3.71 -16.91
CA PHE A 25 11.46 -5.03 -16.50
C PHE A 25 12.37 -5.58 -15.42
N HIS A 26 11.79 -5.83 -14.25
CA HIS A 26 12.47 -6.59 -13.21
C HIS A 26 12.37 -8.08 -13.54
N ALA A 27 13.32 -8.55 -14.35
CA ALA A 27 13.40 -9.91 -14.89
C ALA A 27 14.18 -10.87 -13.98
N SER A 28 14.88 -10.34 -12.96
CA SER A 28 15.65 -11.12 -11.98
C SER A 28 14.73 -11.98 -11.09
N GLY A 29 15.27 -13.08 -10.59
CA GLY A 29 14.60 -13.94 -9.63
C GLY A 29 13.95 -15.18 -10.22
N LEU A 30 12.99 -15.73 -9.49
CA LEU A 30 12.33 -17.00 -9.79
C LEU A 30 11.11 -16.95 -10.70
N PRO A 31 10.36 -15.84 -10.88
CA PRO A 31 9.09 -15.90 -11.60
C PRO A 31 9.16 -16.48 -13.01
N ALA A 32 10.13 -16.03 -13.82
CA ALA A 32 10.33 -16.53 -15.17
C ALA A 32 10.85 -17.98 -15.17
N VAL A 33 11.78 -18.29 -14.26
CA VAL A 33 12.34 -19.65 -14.09
C VAL A 33 11.24 -20.64 -13.67
N SER A 34 10.38 -20.23 -12.75
CA SER A 34 9.27 -21.06 -12.26
C SER A 34 8.25 -21.34 -13.36
N LEU A 35 7.88 -20.30 -14.16
CA LEU A 35 6.97 -20.48 -15.30
C LEU A 35 7.58 -21.43 -16.34
N ALA A 36 8.85 -21.24 -16.69
CA ALA A 36 9.55 -22.10 -17.64
C ALA A 36 9.57 -23.56 -17.21
N LYS A 37 9.83 -23.84 -15.91
CA LYS A 37 9.78 -25.20 -15.36
C LYS A 37 8.38 -25.81 -15.41
N LYS A 38 7.32 -25.04 -15.15
CA LYS A 38 5.93 -25.52 -15.27
C LYS A 38 5.59 -25.85 -16.73
N VAL A 39 6.03 -25.05 -17.68
CA VAL A 39 5.89 -25.34 -19.12
C VAL A 39 6.66 -26.62 -19.50
N GLU A 40 7.90 -26.78 -19.04
CA GLU A 40 8.74 -27.98 -19.26
C GLU A 40 8.05 -29.26 -18.74
N ARG A 41 7.43 -29.17 -17.54
CA ARG A 41 6.69 -30.27 -16.90
C ARG A 41 5.28 -30.47 -17.49
N LYS A 42 4.86 -29.67 -18.46
CA LYS A 42 3.53 -29.68 -19.08
C LYS A 42 2.40 -29.50 -18.09
N ASP A 43 2.56 -28.55 -17.15
CA ASP A 43 1.52 -28.20 -16.19
C ASP A 43 0.28 -27.65 -16.93
N GLU A 44 -0.81 -28.39 -16.88
CA GLU A 44 -2.04 -28.04 -17.61
C GLU A 44 -2.63 -26.69 -17.19
N GLY A 45 -2.51 -26.31 -15.92
CA GLY A 45 -3.00 -25.02 -15.41
C GLY A 45 -2.28 -23.85 -16.09
N ILE A 46 -0.93 -23.94 -16.18
CA ILE A 46 -0.15 -22.88 -16.82
C ILE A 46 -0.30 -22.86 -18.34
N LEU A 47 -0.41 -24.03 -18.97
CA LEU A 47 -0.62 -24.12 -20.42
C LEU A 47 -1.97 -23.52 -20.82
N ASN A 48 -3.02 -23.82 -20.08
CA ASN A 48 -4.35 -23.23 -20.30
C ASN A 48 -4.36 -21.72 -20.04
N TYR A 49 -3.69 -21.26 -18.99
CA TYR A 49 -3.52 -19.82 -18.74
C TYR A 49 -2.84 -19.11 -19.92
N LEU A 50 -1.76 -19.67 -20.46
CA LEU A 50 -1.05 -19.09 -21.61
C LEU A 50 -1.93 -19.02 -22.86
N ARG A 51 -2.68 -20.09 -23.17
CA ARG A 51 -3.63 -20.15 -24.28
C ARG A 51 -4.75 -19.12 -24.14
N GLN A 52 -5.36 -19.03 -22.96
CA GLN A 52 -6.42 -18.05 -22.66
C GLN A 52 -5.95 -16.61 -22.79
N ASN A 53 -4.66 -16.35 -22.55
CA ASN A 53 -4.04 -15.06 -22.75
C ASN A 53 -3.49 -14.84 -24.18
N GLY A 54 -3.87 -15.68 -25.14
CA GLY A 54 -3.54 -15.51 -26.55
C GLY A 54 -2.09 -15.85 -26.90
N CYS A 55 -1.37 -16.63 -26.06
CA CYS A 55 -0.02 -17.07 -26.39
C CYS A 55 -0.05 -18.14 -27.48
N PRO A 56 0.64 -17.96 -28.63
CA PRO A 56 0.67 -18.94 -29.70
C PRO A 56 1.35 -20.24 -29.28
N GLU A 57 0.90 -21.39 -29.80
CA GLU A 57 1.43 -22.73 -29.45
C GLU A 57 2.92 -22.90 -29.76
N ASP A 58 3.40 -22.30 -30.85
CA ASP A 58 4.82 -22.31 -31.21
C ASP A 58 5.68 -21.50 -30.24
N VAL A 59 5.12 -20.46 -29.65
CA VAL A 59 5.75 -19.66 -28.58
C VAL A 59 5.72 -20.43 -27.26
N ILE A 60 4.59 -21.03 -26.87
CA ILE A 60 4.46 -21.83 -25.65
C ILE A 60 5.57 -22.88 -25.55
N LYS A 61 5.87 -23.55 -26.65
CA LYS A 61 6.97 -24.54 -26.72
C LYS A 61 8.35 -23.97 -26.37
N LYS A 62 8.60 -22.68 -26.66
CA LYS A 62 9.85 -22.00 -26.33
C LYS A 62 9.92 -21.49 -24.90
N LEU A 63 8.77 -21.34 -24.24
CA LEU A 63 8.69 -20.83 -22.87
C LEU A 63 9.21 -21.81 -21.80
N SER A 64 9.74 -22.97 -22.17
CA SER A 64 10.58 -23.80 -21.31
C SER A 64 11.97 -23.17 -21.02
N ASP A 65 12.37 -22.14 -21.80
CA ASP A 65 13.54 -21.31 -21.52
C ASP A 65 13.12 -20.03 -20.77
N PRO A 66 13.67 -19.78 -19.56
CA PRO A 66 13.35 -18.55 -18.79
C PRO A 66 13.64 -17.24 -19.55
N LEU A 67 14.64 -17.19 -20.42
CA LEU A 67 14.94 -16.01 -21.23
C LEU A 67 13.87 -15.74 -22.27
N GLU A 68 13.33 -16.78 -22.90
CA GLU A 68 12.19 -16.65 -23.81
C GLU A 68 10.91 -16.22 -23.10
N VAL A 69 10.71 -16.64 -21.83
CA VAL A 69 9.63 -16.13 -20.98
C VAL A 69 9.78 -14.61 -20.80
N VAL A 70 10.95 -14.13 -20.42
CA VAL A 70 11.20 -12.69 -20.24
C VAL A 70 10.96 -11.93 -21.54
N LYS A 71 11.51 -12.37 -22.67
CA LYS A 71 11.34 -11.73 -23.98
C LYS A 71 9.88 -11.66 -24.42
N TYR A 72 9.15 -12.76 -24.26
CA TYR A 72 7.74 -12.82 -24.65
C TYR A 72 6.90 -11.83 -23.83
N PHE A 73 6.98 -11.94 -22.49
CA PHE A 73 6.16 -11.09 -21.62
C PHE A 73 6.56 -9.63 -21.66
N SER A 74 7.84 -9.28 -21.79
CA SER A 74 8.27 -7.89 -21.97
C SER A 74 7.61 -7.27 -23.21
N ARG A 75 7.57 -7.99 -24.33
CA ARG A 75 6.90 -7.55 -25.57
C ARG A 75 5.38 -7.40 -25.36
N VAL A 76 4.73 -8.36 -24.67
CA VAL A 76 3.31 -8.29 -24.34
C VAL A 76 3.01 -7.08 -23.46
N TYR A 77 3.82 -6.82 -22.42
CA TYR A 77 3.64 -5.65 -21.55
C TYR A 77 3.75 -4.34 -22.32
N VAL A 78 4.77 -4.20 -23.20
CA VAL A 78 4.94 -2.98 -23.99
C VAL A 78 3.78 -2.76 -24.95
N ASN A 79 3.41 -3.78 -25.75
CA ASN A 79 2.46 -3.59 -26.85
C ASN A 79 1.00 -3.70 -26.42
N GLU A 80 0.66 -4.70 -25.56
CA GLU A 80 -0.71 -5.00 -25.21
C GLU A 80 -1.17 -4.28 -23.93
N TYR A 81 -0.24 -3.86 -23.08
CA TYR A 81 -0.58 -3.16 -21.85
C TYR A 81 -0.22 -1.67 -21.92
N TRP A 82 1.05 -1.33 -21.97
CA TRP A 82 1.48 0.07 -21.82
C TRP A 82 1.05 0.96 -22.99
N LYS A 83 1.34 0.54 -24.21
CA LYS A 83 0.92 1.32 -25.41
C LYS A 83 -0.58 1.37 -25.55
N ARG A 84 -1.29 0.24 -25.31
CA ARG A 84 -2.76 0.20 -25.37
C ARG A 84 -3.42 1.10 -24.32
N PHE A 85 -2.89 1.14 -23.09
CA PHE A 85 -3.35 2.05 -22.05
C PHE A 85 -2.94 3.51 -22.27
N GLY A 86 -2.25 3.81 -23.33
CA GLY A 86 -1.81 5.14 -23.70
C GLY A 86 -0.78 5.71 -22.72
N PHE A 87 0.03 4.87 -22.06
CA PHE A 87 1.07 5.37 -21.16
C PHE A 87 2.15 6.10 -21.94
N PHE A 88 2.38 7.35 -21.55
CA PHE A 88 3.30 8.25 -22.24
C PHE A 88 4.75 8.09 -21.74
N ILE A 89 5.22 6.84 -21.85
CA ILE A 89 6.54 6.39 -21.40
C ILE A 89 7.60 6.78 -22.44
N ASP A 90 8.81 7.08 -21.97
CA ASP A 90 10.00 7.17 -22.80
C ASP A 90 10.54 5.78 -23.13
N TYR A 91 10.04 5.21 -24.23
CA TYR A 91 10.42 3.88 -24.69
C TYR A 91 11.86 3.78 -25.19
N THR A 92 12.58 4.87 -25.42
CA THR A 92 14.00 4.86 -25.77
C THR A 92 14.87 4.39 -24.60
N ARG A 93 14.36 4.50 -23.36
CA ARG A 93 15.03 4.13 -22.11
C ARG A 93 14.58 2.79 -21.55
N LEU A 94 13.93 1.94 -22.36
CA LEU A 94 13.55 0.60 -21.90
C LEU A 94 14.80 -0.19 -21.48
N MET A 95 14.69 -0.86 -20.33
CA MET A 95 15.76 -1.74 -19.85
C MET A 95 15.18 -2.98 -19.15
N ASP A 96 16.02 -3.96 -18.92
CA ASP A 96 15.74 -5.08 -18.03
C ASP A 96 16.91 -5.36 -17.07
N THR A 97 16.63 -6.00 -15.96
CA THR A 97 17.64 -6.27 -14.91
C THR A 97 18.59 -7.42 -15.25
N ILE A 98 18.42 -8.08 -16.40
CA ILE A 98 19.28 -9.19 -16.84
C ILE A 98 20.17 -8.84 -18.05
N SER A 99 20.04 -7.62 -18.57
CA SER A 99 20.87 -7.12 -19.67
C SER A 99 22.34 -6.98 -19.26
N PRO A 100 23.30 -7.17 -20.17
CA PRO A 100 24.73 -7.17 -19.84
C PRO A 100 25.21 -5.87 -19.19
N GLY A 101 24.76 -4.72 -19.66
CA GLY A 101 25.13 -3.42 -19.08
C GLY A 101 24.57 -3.22 -17.68
N TYR A 102 23.31 -3.60 -17.47
CA TYR A 102 22.69 -3.53 -16.14
C TYR A 102 23.41 -4.44 -15.14
N LYS A 103 23.77 -5.66 -15.52
CA LYS A 103 24.55 -6.56 -14.67
C LYS A 103 25.86 -5.93 -14.19
N LYS A 104 26.59 -5.25 -15.07
CA LYS A 104 27.82 -4.52 -14.69
C LYS A 104 27.54 -3.36 -13.73
N PHE A 105 26.45 -2.63 -13.96
CA PHE A 105 26.00 -1.57 -13.06
C PHE A 105 25.72 -2.09 -11.64
N ILE A 106 25.04 -3.23 -11.52
CA ILE A 106 24.77 -3.83 -10.22
C ILE A 106 26.04 -4.40 -9.57
N GLN A 107 26.95 -4.99 -10.36
CA GLN A 107 28.27 -5.39 -9.81
C GLN A 107 29.03 -4.17 -9.27
N TRP A 108 29.01 -3.03 -9.97
CA TRP A 108 29.58 -1.77 -9.48
C TRP A 108 28.92 -1.31 -8.16
N GLN A 109 27.59 -1.38 -8.04
CA GLN A 109 26.89 -1.09 -6.78
C GLN A 109 27.46 -1.92 -5.62
N PHE A 110 27.67 -3.21 -5.82
CA PHE A 110 28.23 -4.10 -4.79
C PHE A 110 29.72 -3.82 -4.50
N TYR A 111 30.52 -3.39 -5.47
CA TYR A 111 31.86 -2.88 -5.20
C TYR A 111 31.81 -1.65 -4.30
N LYS A 112 30.89 -0.72 -4.53
CA LYS A 112 30.73 0.49 -3.68
C LYS A 112 30.26 0.14 -2.27
N LEU A 113 29.29 -0.74 -2.11
CA LEU A 113 28.88 -1.22 -0.78
C LEU A 113 30.04 -1.87 -0.01
N LYS A 114 30.89 -2.63 -0.69
CA LYS A 114 32.07 -3.23 -0.07
C LYS A 114 33.12 -2.17 0.34
N GLU A 115 33.40 -1.20 -0.52
CA GLU A 115 34.30 -0.06 -0.22
C GLU A 115 33.84 0.72 1.02
N LYS A 116 32.52 0.81 1.23
CA LYS A 116 31.90 1.46 2.39
C LYS A 116 31.83 0.57 3.66
N GLY A 117 32.28 -0.69 3.61
CA GLY A 117 32.18 -1.61 4.72
C GLY A 117 30.78 -2.11 5.02
N LEU A 118 29.84 -1.93 4.08
CA LEU A 118 28.43 -2.31 4.24
C LEU A 118 28.13 -3.76 3.79
N LEU A 119 29.13 -4.57 3.48
CA LEU A 119 28.98 -5.98 3.21
C LEU A 119 29.63 -6.83 4.29
N THR A 120 28.90 -7.81 4.79
CA THR A 120 29.40 -8.77 5.78
C THR A 120 29.06 -10.20 5.39
N GLN A 121 29.81 -11.16 5.92
CA GLN A 121 29.58 -12.58 5.71
C GLN A 121 29.40 -13.27 7.06
N LYS A 122 28.29 -14.01 7.20
CA LYS A 122 27.99 -14.76 8.43
C LYS A 122 27.12 -15.97 8.14
N PRO A 123 27.07 -16.99 9.00
CA PRO A 123 26.13 -18.10 8.91
C PRO A 123 24.69 -17.59 8.96
N HIS A 124 23.82 -18.21 8.18
CA HIS A 124 22.42 -17.85 8.10
C HIS A 124 21.51 -19.08 8.01
N TYR A 125 20.50 -19.15 8.88
CA TYR A 125 19.42 -20.11 8.76
C TYR A 125 18.39 -19.60 7.73
N ALA A 126 18.56 -20.02 6.50
CA ALA A 126 17.76 -19.55 5.39
C ALA A 126 16.55 -20.46 5.12
N PRO A 127 15.38 -19.90 4.78
CA PRO A 127 14.40 -20.63 3.99
C PRO A 127 15.05 -21.17 2.72
N PHE A 128 14.94 -22.48 2.50
CA PHE A 128 15.69 -23.15 1.44
C PHE A 128 14.81 -24.13 0.67
N CYS A 129 14.71 -23.92 -0.63
CA CYS A 129 14.11 -24.87 -1.53
C CYS A 129 15.18 -25.86 -2.03
N PRO A 130 14.99 -27.19 -1.90
CA PRO A 130 15.98 -28.17 -2.39
C PRO A 130 16.32 -28.01 -3.87
N ASN A 131 15.37 -27.49 -4.67
CA ASN A 131 15.53 -27.32 -6.10
C ASN A 131 16.04 -25.92 -6.52
N CYS A 132 15.64 -24.87 -5.78
CA CYS A 132 15.91 -23.47 -6.16
C CYS A 132 17.01 -22.80 -5.32
N GLY A 133 17.39 -23.39 -4.17
CA GLY A 133 18.32 -22.79 -3.20
C GLY A 133 17.60 -21.90 -2.17
N PRO A 134 18.32 -20.96 -1.53
CA PRO A 134 17.73 -20.01 -0.59
C PRO A 134 16.60 -19.20 -1.25
N VAL A 135 15.47 -19.08 -0.55
CA VAL A 135 14.26 -18.35 -1.02
C VAL A 135 13.79 -17.39 0.07
N ALA A 136 13.01 -16.37 -0.30
CA ALA A 136 12.28 -15.54 0.65
C ALA A 136 10.89 -16.14 0.93
N VAL A 137 10.42 -16.02 2.19
CA VAL A 137 9.07 -16.42 2.57
C VAL A 137 8.11 -15.26 2.27
N ASP A 138 7.92 -15.00 0.99
CA ASP A 138 7.00 -13.99 0.50
C ASP A 138 6.29 -14.46 -0.79
N LYS A 139 5.21 -13.78 -1.15
CA LYS A 139 4.40 -14.13 -2.32
C LYS A 139 5.13 -14.06 -3.66
N SER A 140 6.33 -13.50 -3.73
CA SER A 140 7.14 -13.46 -4.95
C SER A 140 7.87 -14.77 -5.21
N GLU A 141 8.28 -15.47 -4.15
CA GLU A 141 9.12 -16.67 -4.23
C GLU A 141 8.44 -17.94 -3.68
N THR A 142 7.49 -17.80 -2.75
CA THR A 142 6.84 -18.93 -2.06
C THR A 142 5.34 -18.77 -1.94
N ASP A 143 4.65 -19.86 -1.66
CA ASP A 143 3.25 -19.93 -1.27
C ASP A 143 3.12 -20.64 0.08
N ILE A 144 2.14 -20.21 0.90
CA ILE A 144 1.78 -20.84 2.16
C ILE A 144 0.52 -21.65 1.91
N SER A 145 0.60 -22.97 2.04
CA SER A 145 -0.47 -23.92 1.66
C SER A 145 -1.76 -23.74 2.45
N GLU A 146 -1.66 -23.23 3.68
CA GLU A 146 -2.81 -23.03 4.58
C GLU A 146 -3.31 -21.56 4.60
N GLY A 147 -2.68 -20.69 3.79
CA GLY A 147 -2.94 -19.25 3.79
C GLY A 147 -2.35 -18.50 4.98
N GLY A 148 -2.40 -17.18 4.94
CA GLY A 148 -1.81 -16.30 5.96
C GLY A 148 -0.29 -16.17 5.85
N ASP A 149 0.36 -15.80 6.95
CA ASP A 149 1.81 -15.68 7.04
C ASP A 149 2.41 -16.90 7.76
N ALA A 150 3.62 -17.31 7.36
CA ALA A 150 4.39 -18.35 8.02
C ALA A 150 5.59 -17.71 8.72
N GLU A 151 5.72 -17.98 10.00
CA GLU A 151 6.82 -17.53 10.81
C GLU A 151 7.88 -18.62 10.94
N ILE A 152 9.12 -18.24 11.20
CA ILE A 152 10.20 -19.16 11.57
C ILE A 152 10.20 -19.25 13.08
N LEU A 153 9.77 -20.40 13.59
CA LEU A 153 9.82 -20.72 15.02
C LEU A 153 11.23 -21.17 15.39
N GLU A 154 11.76 -20.60 16.47
CA GLU A 154 13.03 -20.99 17.05
C GLU A 154 12.77 -21.88 18.27
N PHE A 155 12.94 -23.19 18.10
CA PHE A 155 12.83 -24.14 19.19
C PHE A 155 14.16 -24.27 19.94
N THR A 156 14.09 -24.25 21.26
CA THR A 156 15.16 -24.75 22.15
C THR A 156 15.02 -26.27 22.26
N VAL A 157 15.98 -26.98 21.70
CA VAL A 157 16.04 -28.44 21.75
C VAL A 157 16.81 -28.87 22.97
N ILE A 158 16.11 -29.24 24.04
CA ILE A 158 16.68 -29.64 25.34
C ILE A 158 17.06 -31.09 25.28
N LYS A 159 18.26 -31.45 25.80
CA LYS A 159 18.87 -32.77 25.76
C LYS A 159 18.58 -33.53 27.05
N PHE A 160 17.78 -34.57 27.02
CA PHE A 160 17.49 -35.45 28.15
C PHE A 160 18.38 -36.70 28.06
N ASP A 161 19.13 -37.00 29.09
CA ASP A 161 19.97 -38.20 29.12
C ASP A 161 19.14 -39.46 29.25
N PHE A 162 19.40 -40.43 28.36
CA PHE A 162 18.63 -41.67 28.27
C PHE A 162 19.56 -42.86 27.92
N ASP A 163 20.07 -43.55 28.93
CA ASP A 163 20.82 -44.81 28.79
C ASP A 163 21.96 -44.75 27.74
N GLY A 164 22.75 -43.65 27.79
CA GLY A 164 23.86 -43.37 26.85
C GLY A 164 23.41 -42.78 25.52
N TYR A 165 22.13 -42.46 25.34
CA TYR A 165 21.55 -41.68 24.27
C TYR A 165 21.04 -40.33 24.79
N ILE A 166 20.78 -39.43 23.89
CA ILE A 166 20.03 -38.17 24.15
C ILE A 166 18.62 -38.32 23.60
N LEU A 167 17.64 -38.00 24.42
CA LEU A 167 16.24 -37.83 24.00
C LEU A 167 15.96 -36.34 23.86
N PRO A 168 16.06 -35.74 22.66
CA PRO A 168 15.94 -34.29 22.50
C PRO A 168 14.48 -33.87 22.40
N ALA A 169 14.05 -33.00 23.29
CA ALA A 169 12.69 -32.39 23.22
C ALA A 169 12.78 -30.94 22.82
N ALA A 170 11.99 -30.56 21.83
CA ALA A 170 11.92 -29.17 21.31
C ALA A 170 10.82 -28.37 22.02
N THR A 171 11.15 -27.20 22.51
CA THR A 171 10.20 -26.31 23.19
C THR A 171 10.36 -24.86 22.76
N LEU A 172 9.25 -24.12 22.75
CA LEU A 172 9.25 -22.67 22.65
C LEU A 172 9.33 -21.97 24.03
N ARG A 173 9.28 -22.76 25.12
CA ARG A 173 9.25 -22.30 26.50
C ARG A 173 10.32 -23.00 27.34
N PRO A 174 11.60 -22.70 27.10
CA PRO A 174 12.71 -23.37 27.79
C PRO A 174 12.69 -23.18 29.32
N GLU A 175 12.09 -22.12 29.81
CA GLU A 175 11.89 -21.83 31.24
C GLU A 175 11.07 -22.90 31.97
N THR A 176 10.25 -23.63 31.20
CA THR A 176 9.38 -24.69 31.80
C THR A 176 10.12 -25.99 32.14
N ILE A 177 11.41 -26.12 31.84
CA ILE A 177 12.21 -27.31 32.12
C ILE A 177 12.17 -27.78 33.61
N PHE A 178 12.06 -26.81 34.52
CA PHE A 178 12.00 -27.09 35.96
C PHE A 178 10.73 -27.83 36.38
N GLY A 179 9.64 -27.72 35.57
CA GLY A 179 8.33 -28.36 35.80
C GLY A 179 8.10 -29.67 35.04
N VAL A 180 9.13 -30.22 34.38
CA VAL A 180 9.01 -31.45 33.59
C VAL A 180 8.76 -32.65 34.51
N THR A 181 7.68 -33.39 34.21
CA THR A 181 7.26 -34.56 34.98
C THR A 181 7.38 -35.89 34.23
N ASN A 182 7.31 -35.85 32.92
CA ASN A 182 7.44 -36.98 32.02
C ASN A 182 7.82 -36.53 30.62
N MET A 183 8.15 -37.49 29.74
CA MET A 183 8.32 -37.25 28.30
C MET A 183 7.21 -37.98 27.57
N TRP A 184 6.80 -37.39 26.42
CA TRP A 184 5.83 -38.00 25.50
C TRP A 184 6.50 -38.50 24.24
N VAL A 185 6.23 -39.77 23.88
CA VAL A 185 6.64 -40.37 22.61
C VAL A 185 5.46 -41.05 21.96
N ASN A 186 5.40 -41.08 20.64
CA ASN A 186 4.37 -41.83 19.94
C ASN A 186 4.80 -43.29 19.80
N PRO A 187 4.06 -44.24 20.43
CA PRO A 187 4.41 -45.63 20.39
C PRO A 187 4.35 -46.28 19.00
N ASP A 188 3.58 -45.73 18.10
CA ASP A 188 3.37 -46.28 16.75
C ASP A 188 4.36 -45.71 15.71
N VAL A 189 5.29 -44.85 16.14
CA VAL A 189 6.33 -44.25 15.31
C VAL A 189 7.66 -44.96 15.47
N GLU A 190 8.40 -45.14 14.37
CA GLU A 190 9.77 -45.58 14.36
C GLU A 190 10.70 -44.33 14.40
N TYR A 191 11.46 -44.20 15.47
CA TYR A 191 12.43 -43.13 15.68
C TYR A 191 13.77 -43.48 15.09
N ALA A 192 14.49 -42.54 14.55
CA ALA A 192 15.84 -42.67 14.07
C ALA A 192 16.85 -42.46 15.23
N ILE A 193 17.87 -43.29 15.30
CA ILE A 193 19.05 -43.04 16.09
C ILE A 193 20.05 -42.31 15.20
N VAL A 194 20.40 -41.10 15.57
CA VAL A 194 21.28 -40.26 14.76
C VAL A 194 22.55 -39.89 15.54
N LYS A 195 23.68 -39.85 14.86
CA LYS A 195 24.90 -39.31 15.39
C LYS A 195 24.94 -37.81 15.19
N VAL A 196 25.13 -37.03 16.24
CA VAL A 196 25.24 -35.55 16.21
C VAL A 196 26.55 -35.21 16.97
N GLY A 197 27.58 -34.89 16.22
CA GLY A 197 28.92 -34.74 16.83
C GLY A 197 29.37 -36.02 17.56
N ASN A 198 29.57 -35.96 18.88
CA ASN A 198 29.94 -37.11 19.73
C ASN A 198 28.71 -37.74 20.43
N GLU A 199 27.54 -37.23 20.26
CA GLU A 199 26.32 -37.69 20.90
C GLU A 199 25.49 -38.59 19.96
N LYS A 200 24.66 -39.47 20.54
CA LYS A 200 23.68 -40.28 19.82
C LYS A 200 22.29 -39.82 20.26
N TRP A 201 21.51 -39.29 19.32
CA TRP A 201 20.16 -38.80 19.60
C TRP A 201 19.10 -39.76 19.07
N ILE A 202 18.03 -39.91 19.83
CA ILE A 202 16.78 -40.58 19.39
C ILE A 202 15.78 -39.50 19.00
N ILE A 203 15.40 -39.45 17.75
CA ILE A 203 14.60 -38.38 17.16
C ILE A 203 13.70 -38.95 16.04
N SER A 204 12.56 -38.32 15.74
CA SER A 204 11.74 -38.75 14.60
C SER A 204 12.53 -38.70 13.27
N LYS A 205 12.13 -39.53 12.29
CA LYS A 205 12.80 -39.57 10.98
C LYS A 205 12.70 -38.20 10.26
N GLU A 206 11.57 -37.49 10.41
CA GLU A 206 11.44 -36.12 9.87
C GLU A 206 12.26 -35.11 10.67
N GLY A 207 12.30 -35.24 12.00
CA GLY A 207 13.20 -34.45 12.86
C GLY A 207 14.67 -34.63 12.47
N ALA A 208 15.09 -35.85 12.16
CA ALA A 208 16.45 -36.14 11.68
C ALA A 208 16.77 -35.42 10.36
N LYS A 209 15.83 -35.42 9.39
CA LYS A 209 16.00 -34.68 8.13
C LYS A 209 16.11 -33.17 8.39
N LYS A 210 15.28 -32.61 9.26
CA LYS A 210 15.31 -31.19 9.60
C LYS A 210 16.62 -30.78 10.27
N ILE A 211 17.05 -31.54 11.29
CA ILE A 211 18.26 -31.24 12.03
C ILE A 211 19.52 -31.39 11.17
N SER A 212 19.58 -32.37 10.24
CA SER A 212 20.69 -32.53 9.30
C SER A 212 20.89 -31.39 8.34
N ASN A 213 19.86 -30.56 8.11
CA ASN A 213 19.97 -29.33 7.32
C ASN A 213 20.49 -28.14 8.15
N GLN A 214 20.50 -28.25 9.48
CA GLN A 214 20.84 -27.16 10.40
C GLN A 214 22.09 -27.41 11.23
N ILE A 215 22.47 -28.66 11.39
CA ILE A 215 23.70 -29.07 12.07
C ILE A 215 24.51 -29.96 11.10
N GLU A 216 25.79 -29.67 10.96
CA GLU A 216 26.67 -30.47 10.12
C GLU A 216 27.02 -31.84 10.76
N GLY A 217 27.24 -32.87 9.92
CA GLY A 217 27.70 -34.18 10.36
C GLY A 217 26.64 -35.03 11.07
N VAL A 218 25.34 -34.76 10.82
CA VAL A 218 24.25 -35.61 11.32
C VAL A 218 24.08 -36.83 10.42
N GLU A 219 24.19 -38.03 10.97
CA GLU A 219 24.08 -39.30 10.26
C GLU A 219 23.09 -40.23 10.98
N ILE A 220 22.13 -40.81 10.23
CA ILE A 220 21.27 -41.88 10.77
C ILE A 220 22.07 -43.14 10.85
N ILE A 221 22.20 -43.72 12.05
CA ILE A 221 23.00 -44.91 12.33
C ILE A 221 22.15 -46.15 12.63
N ASP A 222 20.92 -45.97 13.16
CA ASP A 222 20.00 -47.05 13.51
C ASP A 222 18.57 -46.53 13.67
N SER A 223 17.62 -47.38 14.09
CA SER A 223 16.25 -46.98 14.43
C SER A 223 15.76 -47.73 15.68
N ILE A 224 14.77 -47.15 16.35
CA ILE A 224 14.12 -47.73 17.54
C ILE A 224 12.62 -47.50 17.49
N SER A 225 11.85 -48.51 17.89
CA SER A 225 10.39 -48.35 17.97
C SER A 225 10.01 -47.47 19.18
N GLY A 226 9.01 -46.59 19.00
CA GLY A 226 8.46 -45.82 20.10
C GLY A 226 7.94 -46.67 21.24
N LYS A 227 7.44 -47.91 20.95
CA LYS A 227 7.05 -48.88 21.98
C LYS A 227 8.17 -49.32 22.90
N GLU A 228 9.38 -49.35 22.41
CA GLU A 228 10.60 -49.72 23.20
C GLU A 228 11.08 -48.59 24.14
N LEU A 229 10.63 -47.36 23.85
CA LEU A 229 10.93 -46.20 24.70
C LEU A 229 9.96 -46.06 25.86
N VAL A 230 8.67 -46.43 25.62
CA VAL A 230 7.59 -46.30 26.60
C VAL A 230 7.91 -47.13 27.87
N GLY A 231 7.72 -46.54 29.05
CA GLY A 231 7.93 -47.15 30.34
C GLY A 231 9.38 -47.05 30.85
N LYS A 232 10.31 -46.60 30.02
CA LYS A 232 11.69 -46.27 30.45
C LYS A 232 11.76 -44.87 31.09
N LYS A 233 12.91 -44.50 31.60
CA LYS A 233 13.15 -43.17 32.25
C LYS A 233 14.28 -42.44 31.60
N CYS A 234 14.22 -41.13 31.63
CA CYS A 234 15.30 -40.22 31.24
C CYS A 234 15.55 -39.17 32.33
N VAL A 235 16.68 -38.48 32.27
CA VAL A 235 17.09 -37.47 33.25
C VAL A 235 16.85 -36.05 32.69
N VAL A 236 16.16 -35.21 33.45
CA VAL A 236 15.93 -33.81 33.16
C VAL A 236 17.20 -33.03 33.40
N PRO A 237 17.79 -32.36 32.40
CA PRO A 237 19.01 -31.56 32.60
C PRO A 237 18.75 -30.38 33.56
N LEU A 238 19.81 -29.87 34.20
CA LEU A 238 19.81 -28.86 35.26
C LEU A 238 19.20 -29.33 36.58
N VAL A 239 18.10 -30.10 36.53
CA VAL A 239 17.36 -30.54 37.73
C VAL A 239 17.84 -31.89 38.24
N GLY A 240 18.34 -32.77 37.36
CA GLY A 240 18.81 -34.12 37.71
C GLY A 240 17.68 -35.11 38.07
N ARG A 241 16.43 -34.77 37.82
CA ARG A 241 15.26 -35.61 38.11
C ARG A 241 15.08 -36.67 37.04
N GLU A 242 14.89 -37.91 37.48
CA GLU A 242 14.42 -38.99 36.58
C GLU A 242 12.93 -38.86 36.32
N VAL A 243 12.53 -38.92 35.07
CA VAL A 243 11.11 -38.84 34.64
C VAL A 243 10.77 -39.99 33.68
N PRO A 244 9.56 -40.55 33.74
CA PRO A 244 9.15 -41.64 32.87
C PRO A 244 8.84 -41.15 31.44
N ILE A 245 9.02 -42.04 30.46
CA ILE A 245 8.63 -41.86 29.07
C ILE A 245 7.25 -42.52 28.90
N LEU A 246 6.25 -41.73 28.52
CA LEU A 246 4.87 -42.18 28.44
C LEU A 246 4.36 -42.12 26.99
N PRO A 247 3.35 -42.95 26.63
CA PRO A 247 2.82 -42.98 25.29
C PRO A 247 1.86 -41.80 25.03
N ALA A 248 2.00 -41.15 23.86
CA ALA A 248 1.08 -40.11 23.40
C ALA A 248 0.94 -40.13 21.88
N SER A 249 -0.26 -40.24 21.36
CA SER A 249 -0.55 -40.18 19.92
C SER A 249 -0.38 -38.75 19.35
N PHE A 250 -0.51 -37.73 20.20
CA PHE A 250 -0.34 -36.32 19.79
C PHE A 250 1.15 -35.91 19.63
N ALA A 251 2.10 -36.73 20.05
CA ALA A 251 3.52 -36.49 19.75
C ALA A 251 3.74 -36.71 18.24
N ASP A 252 3.56 -35.62 17.48
CA ASP A 252 3.61 -35.66 16.02
C ASP A 252 5.05 -35.82 15.54
N PRO A 253 5.38 -36.91 14.83
CA PRO A 253 6.73 -37.10 14.29
C PRO A 253 7.14 -36.07 13.22
N ASN A 254 6.19 -35.32 12.68
CA ASN A 254 6.46 -34.29 11.69
C ASN A 254 6.77 -32.91 12.30
N VAL A 255 6.59 -32.73 13.61
CA VAL A 255 6.86 -31.47 14.32
C VAL A 255 8.17 -31.58 15.10
N ALA A 256 9.07 -30.67 14.84
CA ALA A 256 10.35 -30.53 15.51
C ALA A 256 11.11 -31.87 15.67
N THR A 257 11.33 -32.34 16.90
CA THR A 257 12.03 -33.58 17.18
C THR A 257 11.14 -34.84 17.22
N GLY A 258 9.82 -34.63 17.21
CA GLY A 258 8.84 -35.72 17.40
C GLY A 258 8.78 -36.25 18.83
N ILE A 259 9.44 -35.59 19.79
CA ILE A 259 9.47 -35.92 21.23
C ILE A 259 9.09 -34.67 22.00
N VAL A 260 8.18 -34.78 22.96
CA VAL A 260 7.64 -33.66 23.72
C VAL A 260 7.98 -33.83 25.21
N MET A 261 8.52 -32.81 25.84
CA MET A 261 8.63 -32.73 27.30
C MET A 261 7.28 -32.30 27.90
N SER A 262 6.86 -32.94 28.98
CA SER A 262 5.56 -32.70 29.61
C SER A 262 5.68 -31.80 30.82
N VAL A 263 4.84 -30.76 30.84
CA VAL A 263 4.79 -29.77 31.94
C VAL A 263 3.30 -29.58 32.36
N PRO A 264 2.70 -30.56 32.99
CA PRO A 264 1.24 -30.62 33.19
C PRO A 264 0.65 -29.53 34.09
N ALA A 265 1.49 -28.82 34.86
CA ALA A 265 1.04 -27.66 35.62
C ALA A 265 0.77 -26.43 34.73
N HIS A 266 1.44 -26.36 33.57
CA HIS A 266 1.48 -25.18 32.71
C HIS A 266 1.07 -25.43 31.25
N ALA A 267 0.82 -26.68 30.88
CA ALA A 267 0.37 -27.10 29.55
C ALA A 267 -0.95 -27.86 29.66
N PRO A 268 -2.09 -27.29 29.22
CA PRO A 268 -3.39 -27.94 29.22
C PRO A 268 -3.43 -29.30 28.53
N TYR A 269 -2.74 -29.44 27.38
CA TYR A 269 -2.61 -30.73 26.69
C TYR A 269 -1.95 -31.80 27.56
N ASP A 270 -0.85 -31.48 28.23
CA ASP A 270 -0.11 -32.41 29.09
C ASP A 270 -0.95 -32.85 30.27
N TYR A 271 -1.67 -31.90 30.89
CA TYR A 271 -2.56 -32.22 32.03
C TYR A 271 -3.68 -33.20 31.64
N ILE A 272 -4.35 -32.94 30.53
CA ILE A 272 -5.43 -33.82 30.03
C ILE A 272 -4.85 -35.16 29.57
N ALA A 273 -3.72 -35.20 28.92
CA ALA A 273 -3.10 -36.45 28.47
C ALA A 273 -2.73 -37.37 29.65
N LEU A 274 -2.16 -36.84 30.74
CA LEU A 274 -1.91 -37.60 31.95
C LEU A 274 -3.21 -38.15 32.56
N LYS A 275 -4.27 -37.33 32.57
CA LYS A 275 -5.58 -37.72 33.07
C LYS A 275 -6.22 -38.85 32.23
N ASP A 276 -6.11 -38.77 30.90
CA ASP A 276 -6.68 -39.76 29.98
C ASP A 276 -6.02 -41.16 30.15
N ILE A 277 -4.69 -41.18 30.33
CA ILE A 277 -3.95 -42.44 30.58
C ILE A 277 -3.94 -42.87 32.06
N LYS A 278 -4.62 -42.11 32.95
CA LYS A 278 -4.68 -42.36 34.41
C LYS A 278 -3.27 -42.51 35.06
N ALA A 279 -2.32 -41.71 34.61
CA ALA A 279 -0.98 -41.70 35.22
C ALA A 279 -1.05 -41.01 36.60
N ASP A 280 -0.45 -41.65 37.59
CA ASP A 280 -0.30 -41.11 38.95
C ASP A 280 0.93 -40.21 39.03
N ILE A 281 0.89 -39.04 38.40
CA ILE A 281 1.94 -38.05 38.34
C ILE A 281 1.38 -36.69 38.77
N GLU A 282 1.96 -36.17 39.84
CA GLU A 282 1.59 -34.84 40.35
C GLU A 282 2.23 -33.73 39.49
N PRO A 283 1.45 -32.74 39.02
CA PRO A 283 1.99 -31.57 38.32
C PRO A 283 2.88 -30.71 39.21
N ILE A 284 4.03 -30.28 38.70
CA ILE A 284 4.95 -29.38 39.39
C ILE A 284 4.72 -27.96 38.94
N VAL A 285 4.20 -27.13 39.82
CA VAL A 285 4.00 -25.71 39.56
C VAL A 285 5.33 -24.98 39.66
N ILE A 286 5.68 -24.23 38.65
CA ILE A 286 6.89 -23.45 38.54
C ILE A 286 6.63 -21.96 38.24
N ILE A 287 5.45 -21.66 37.72
CA ILE A 287 5.03 -20.30 37.42
C ILE A 287 3.83 -19.95 38.29
N GLU A 288 3.97 -18.95 39.11
CA GLU A 288 2.90 -18.42 39.95
C GLU A 288 2.15 -17.33 39.18
N VAL A 289 0.83 -17.50 39.07
CA VAL A 289 -0.11 -16.53 38.54
C VAL A 289 -1.21 -16.34 39.55
N GLU A 290 -1.53 -15.10 39.90
CA GLU A 290 -2.58 -14.78 40.85
C GLU A 290 -3.91 -15.42 40.45
N GLY A 291 -4.55 -16.15 41.39
CA GLY A 291 -5.83 -16.80 41.16
C GLY A 291 -5.75 -18.27 40.69
N TYR A 292 -4.54 -18.83 40.48
CA TYR A 292 -4.35 -20.23 40.12
C TYR A 292 -3.48 -20.96 41.17
N LYS A 293 -3.87 -22.21 41.49
CA LYS A 293 -3.02 -23.15 42.24
C LYS A 293 -2.24 -24.08 41.31
N ILE A 294 -2.94 -24.70 40.34
CA ILE A 294 -2.38 -25.47 39.24
C ILE A 294 -2.98 -24.92 37.95
N PRO A 295 -2.31 -23.99 37.28
CA PRO A 295 -2.88 -23.20 36.20
C PRO A 295 -3.54 -24.01 35.09
N ALA A 296 -2.87 -25.06 34.59
CA ALA A 296 -3.41 -25.89 33.51
C ALA A 296 -4.65 -26.67 33.93
N LYS A 297 -4.67 -27.21 35.17
CA LYS A 297 -5.83 -27.92 35.71
C LYS A 297 -7.05 -27.01 35.76
N GLU A 298 -6.90 -25.84 36.37
CA GLU A 298 -8.01 -24.95 36.63
C GLU A 298 -8.62 -24.34 35.35
N ILE A 299 -7.78 -24.02 34.36
CA ILE A 299 -8.28 -23.50 33.09
C ILE A 299 -9.04 -24.59 32.31
N VAL A 300 -8.53 -25.82 32.32
CA VAL A 300 -9.20 -26.98 31.68
C VAL A 300 -10.56 -27.28 32.36
N GLU A 301 -10.60 -27.26 33.70
CA GLU A 301 -11.83 -27.48 34.47
C GLU A 301 -12.84 -26.35 34.24
N LYS A 302 -12.40 -25.09 34.21
CA LYS A 302 -13.23 -23.90 33.90
C LYS A 302 -13.83 -23.94 32.51
N MET A 303 -13.11 -24.46 31.52
CA MET A 303 -13.58 -24.60 30.14
C MET A 303 -14.34 -25.92 29.92
N GLY A 304 -14.40 -26.82 30.91
CA GLY A 304 -15.15 -28.07 30.84
C GLY A 304 -14.53 -29.13 29.94
N ILE A 305 -13.24 -29.03 29.62
CA ILE A 305 -12.50 -29.95 28.73
C ILE A 305 -12.26 -31.28 29.46
N LYS A 306 -12.61 -32.40 28.80
CA LYS A 306 -12.57 -33.72 29.43
C LYS A 306 -11.59 -34.69 28.76
N SER A 307 -11.19 -34.48 27.55
CA SER A 307 -10.34 -35.38 26.78
C SER A 307 -9.43 -34.62 25.82
N GLN A 308 -8.26 -35.20 25.54
CA GLN A 308 -7.31 -34.67 24.51
C GLN A 308 -7.90 -34.67 23.10
N LYS A 309 -9.08 -35.25 22.85
CA LYS A 309 -9.78 -35.19 21.56
C LYS A 309 -10.47 -33.86 21.30
N GLU A 310 -10.59 -33.00 22.30
CA GLU A 310 -11.19 -31.66 22.20
C GLU A 310 -10.11 -30.63 21.81
N GLU A 311 -9.48 -30.83 20.65
CA GLU A 311 -8.28 -30.14 20.22
C GLU A 311 -8.48 -28.60 20.16
N GLU A 312 -9.59 -28.12 19.58
CA GLU A 312 -9.87 -26.70 19.45
C GLU A 312 -10.00 -26.02 20.84
N ALA A 313 -10.70 -26.67 21.76
CA ALA A 313 -10.88 -26.15 23.12
C ALA A 313 -9.55 -26.17 23.93
N LEU A 314 -8.72 -27.19 23.70
CA LEU A 314 -7.38 -27.28 24.32
C LEU A 314 -6.43 -26.21 23.77
N GLU A 315 -6.49 -25.93 22.48
CA GLU A 315 -5.70 -24.85 21.87
C GLU A 315 -6.10 -23.50 22.45
N ASP A 316 -7.41 -23.21 22.56
CA ASP A 316 -7.92 -22.00 23.19
C ASP A 316 -7.49 -21.88 24.66
N ALA A 317 -7.55 -22.97 25.42
CA ALA A 317 -7.09 -23.01 26.80
C ALA A 317 -5.59 -22.73 26.91
N THR A 318 -4.80 -23.32 26.00
CA THR A 318 -3.34 -23.16 25.96
C THR A 318 -2.96 -21.71 25.64
N GLN A 319 -3.58 -21.11 24.64
CA GLN A 319 -3.31 -19.72 24.27
C GLN A 319 -3.66 -18.75 25.40
N LYS A 320 -4.81 -18.95 26.06
CA LYS A 320 -5.21 -18.12 27.21
C LYS A 320 -4.24 -18.23 28.37
N LEU A 321 -3.88 -19.45 28.74
CA LEU A 321 -2.96 -19.69 29.85
C LEU A 321 -1.58 -19.11 29.58
N TYR A 322 -1.02 -19.38 28.39
CA TYR A 322 0.30 -18.88 28.01
C TYR A 322 0.38 -17.37 27.97
N LYS A 323 -0.69 -16.70 27.52
CA LYS A 323 -0.78 -15.25 27.55
C LYS A 323 -0.80 -14.70 28.99
N GLU A 324 -1.54 -15.34 29.88
CA GLU A 324 -1.61 -14.91 31.28
C GLU A 324 -0.26 -15.15 31.98
N GLU A 325 0.35 -16.33 31.81
CA GLU A 325 1.66 -16.65 32.38
C GLU A 325 2.75 -15.71 31.86
N PHE A 326 2.75 -15.37 30.55
CA PHE A 326 3.72 -14.46 29.96
C PHE A 326 3.65 -13.06 30.58
N HIS A 327 2.45 -12.52 30.80
CA HIS A 327 2.27 -11.14 31.26
C HIS A 327 2.32 -11.01 32.79
N LYS A 328 1.88 -12.03 33.54
CA LYS A 328 1.68 -11.95 34.97
C LYS A 328 2.48 -12.98 35.76
N GLY A 329 3.01 -14.00 35.07
CA GLY A 329 3.69 -15.13 35.69
C GLY A 329 5.05 -14.78 36.28
N ILE A 330 5.35 -15.30 37.45
CA ILE A 330 6.63 -15.19 38.14
C ILE A 330 7.11 -16.60 38.45
N LEU A 331 8.39 -16.89 38.20
CA LEU A 331 9.01 -18.18 38.54
C LEU A 331 9.11 -18.34 40.07
N ASN A 332 8.74 -19.52 40.58
CA ASN A 332 8.80 -19.82 42.00
C ASN A 332 10.12 -20.52 42.40
N GLU A 333 10.25 -20.91 43.69
CA GLU A 333 11.43 -21.50 44.28
C GLU A 333 11.90 -22.80 43.58
N ASN A 334 11.02 -23.52 42.86
CA ASN A 334 11.40 -24.72 42.09
C ASN A 334 12.32 -24.39 40.90
N CYS A 335 12.48 -23.13 40.56
CA CYS A 335 13.30 -22.66 39.44
C CYS A 335 14.72 -22.23 39.85
N MET A 336 15.17 -22.62 41.04
CA MET A 336 16.55 -22.37 41.52
C MET A 336 16.92 -20.87 41.44
N GLU A 337 18.04 -20.54 40.75
CA GLU A 337 18.57 -19.17 40.61
C GLU A 337 17.63 -18.23 39.83
N TYR A 338 16.62 -18.74 39.17
CA TYR A 338 15.64 -17.95 38.39
C TYR A 338 14.36 -17.61 39.18
N ALA A 339 14.27 -18.04 40.46
CA ALA A 339 13.12 -17.74 41.28
C ALA A 339 12.89 -16.21 41.42
N GLY A 340 11.63 -15.79 41.37
CA GLY A 340 11.23 -14.37 41.49
C GLY A 340 11.31 -13.55 40.18
N ILE A 341 11.79 -14.13 39.08
CA ILE A 341 11.88 -13.44 37.78
C ILE A 341 10.60 -13.63 37.00
N LYS A 342 10.17 -12.58 36.26
CA LYS A 342 8.99 -12.65 35.39
C LYS A 342 9.24 -13.46 34.14
N ILE A 343 8.21 -14.15 33.67
CA ILE A 343 8.29 -14.99 32.45
C ILE A 343 8.68 -14.15 31.22
N SER A 344 8.19 -12.93 31.11
CA SER A 344 8.51 -12.02 29.99
C SER A 344 9.99 -11.64 29.90
N GLU A 345 10.78 -11.84 30.99
CA GLU A 345 12.18 -11.41 31.08
C GLU A 345 13.17 -12.61 31.05
N ILE A 346 12.67 -13.83 31.28
CA ILE A 346 13.54 -14.96 31.62
C ILE A 346 13.84 -15.92 30.47
N LYS A 347 12.96 -15.98 29.47
CA LYS A 347 13.00 -17.00 28.42
C LYS A 347 14.38 -17.14 27.75
N ASP A 348 14.96 -15.99 27.34
CA ASP A 348 16.26 -16.01 26.66
C ASP A 348 17.41 -16.37 27.61
N ALA A 349 17.37 -15.95 28.86
CA ALA A 349 18.40 -16.26 29.85
C ALA A 349 18.49 -17.77 30.13
N VAL A 350 17.36 -18.45 30.32
CA VAL A 350 17.32 -19.91 30.52
C VAL A 350 17.79 -20.65 29.25
N LYS A 351 17.37 -20.18 28.07
CA LYS A 351 17.82 -20.74 26.79
C LYS A 351 19.34 -20.67 26.66
N ASP A 352 19.89 -19.46 26.87
CA ASP A 352 21.33 -19.22 26.70
C ASP A 352 22.17 -20.00 27.71
N ASP A 353 21.70 -20.13 28.94
CA ASP A 353 22.37 -20.96 29.99
C ASP A 353 22.34 -22.46 29.63
N LEU A 354 21.20 -22.98 29.16
CA LEU A 354 21.11 -24.36 28.69
C LEU A 354 22.08 -24.63 27.54
N ILE A 355 22.19 -23.70 26.60
CA ILE A 355 23.14 -23.83 25.48
C ILE A 355 24.60 -23.75 25.97
N ALA A 356 24.91 -22.79 26.82
CA ALA A 356 26.26 -22.61 27.38
C ALA A 356 26.74 -23.84 28.16
N LYS A 357 25.83 -24.50 28.87
CA LYS A 357 26.12 -25.78 29.61
C LYS A 357 26.10 -27.02 28.70
N GLY A 358 25.84 -26.87 27.39
CA GLY A 358 25.77 -27.98 26.43
C GLY A 358 24.50 -28.82 26.53
N ASN A 359 23.51 -28.40 27.32
CA ASN A 359 22.27 -29.12 27.60
C ASN A 359 21.15 -28.79 26.57
N ALA A 360 21.37 -27.89 25.66
CA ALA A 360 20.43 -27.59 24.58
C ALA A 360 21.15 -27.15 23.30
N THR A 361 20.39 -27.15 22.20
CA THR A 361 20.75 -26.51 20.93
C THR A 361 19.50 -25.85 20.32
N ILE A 362 19.66 -25.16 19.21
CA ILE A 362 18.57 -24.48 18.50
C ILE A 362 18.20 -25.28 17.26
N MET A 363 16.88 -25.39 17.04
CA MET A 363 16.29 -25.88 15.79
C MET A 363 15.25 -24.89 15.30
N ARG A 364 15.24 -24.62 14.00
CA ARG A 364 14.26 -23.72 13.40
C ARG A 364 13.32 -24.46 12.48
N GLU A 365 12.05 -24.09 12.52
CA GLU A 365 11.00 -24.68 11.71
C GLU A 365 9.97 -23.62 11.32
N PHE A 366 9.24 -23.82 10.20
CA PHE A 366 8.12 -22.95 9.86
C PHE A 366 6.91 -23.27 10.72
N SER A 367 6.16 -22.25 11.13
CA SER A 367 4.87 -22.38 11.81
C SER A 367 3.79 -23.04 10.94
N LYS A 368 3.95 -22.98 9.61
CA LYS A 368 3.05 -23.57 8.60
C LYS A 368 3.87 -24.07 7.43
N LYS A 369 3.28 -24.99 6.65
CA LYS A 369 3.94 -25.54 5.45
C LYS A 369 4.11 -24.45 4.39
N VAL A 370 5.36 -24.18 4.00
CA VAL A 370 5.75 -23.26 2.93
C VAL A 370 6.17 -24.05 1.70
N VAL A 371 5.64 -23.66 0.55
CA VAL A 371 5.94 -24.29 -0.75
C VAL A 371 6.57 -23.27 -1.68
N CYS A 372 7.69 -23.62 -2.28
CA CYS A 372 8.34 -22.81 -3.29
C CYS A 372 7.46 -22.73 -4.55
N ARG A 373 7.55 -21.66 -5.30
CA ARG A 373 6.85 -21.53 -6.60
C ARG A 373 7.15 -22.63 -7.59
N CYS A 374 8.25 -23.37 -7.45
CA CYS A 374 8.54 -24.56 -8.24
C CYS A 374 7.78 -25.82 -7.82
N GLY A 375 7.02 -25.76 -6.70
CA GLY A 375 6.22 -26.88 -6.17
C GLY A 375 6.90 -27.68 -5.06
N GLU A 376 8.18 -27.42 -4.74
CA GLU A 376 8.92 -28.14 -3.68
C GLU A 376 8.64 -27.54 -2.30
N SER A 377 8.63 -28.35 -1.25
CA SER A 377 8.54 -27.87 0.14
C SER A 377 9.81 -27.14 0.53
N VAL A 378 9.62 -25.96 1.15
CA VAL A 378 10.72 -25.15 1.68
C VAL A 378 11.10 -25.64 3.08
N ILE A 379 12.39 -25.78 3.33
CA ILE A 379 12.98 -26.20 4.61
C ILE A 379 13.82 -25.05 5.18
N ILE A 380 14.18 -25.14 6.46
CA ILE A 380 15.18 -24.25 7.03
C ILE A 380 16.55 -24.93 6.91
N LYS A 381 17.50 -24.25 6.29
CA LYS A 381 18.87 -24.77 6.12
C LYS A 381 19.90 -23.71 6.52
N ILE A 382 21.00 -24.16 7.18
CA ILE A 382 22.14 -23.29 7.43
C ILE A 382 22.95 -23.07 6.15
N VAL A 383 23.21 -21.80 5.85
CA VAL A 383 24.12 -21.35 4.78
C VAL A 383 25.31 -20.71 5.49
N PRO A 384 26.47 -21.39 5.61
CA PRO A 384 27.54 -20.95 6.49
C PRO A 384 28.22 -19.65 6.07
N ASP A 385 28.23 -19.36 4.79
CA ASP A 385 28.94 -18.24 4.17
C ASP A 385 27.98 -17.31 3.40
N GLN A 386 26.83 -17.01 3.96
CA GLN A 386 25.86 -16.07 3.41
C GLN A 386 26.37 -14.64 3.50
N TRP A 387 26.23 -13.88 2.41
CA TRP A 387 26.53 -12.45 2.35
C TRP A 387 25.33 -11.60 2.65
N PHE A 388 25.55 -10.52 3.40
CA PHE A 388 24.55 -9.56 3.81
C PHE A 388 24.97 -8.15 3.47
N ILE A 389 23.96 -7.32 3.14
CA ILE A 389 24.10 -5.87 3.21
C ILE A 389 23.75 -5.45 4.65
N ARG A 390 24.66 -4.69 5.28
CA ARG A 390 24.54 -4.20 6.66
C ARG A 390 23.65 -2.99 6.74
N TYR A 391 22.34 -3.20 6.59
CA TYR A 391 21.36 -2.13 6.76
C TYR A 391 21.15 -1.75 8.24
N SER A 392 21.65 -2.53 9.18
CA SER A 392 21.68 -2.21 10.61
C SER A 392 22.83 -1.27 11.00
N ASP A 393 23.58 -0.74 10.04
CA ASP A 393 24.64 0.25 10.30
C ASP A 393 24.01 1.55 10.82
N GLU A 394 24.46 1.98 12.03
CA GLU A 394 23.87 3.13 12.73
C GLU A 394 24.00 4.43 11.95
N GLU A 395 25.16 4.70 11.35
CA GLU A 395 25.42 5.91 10.58
C GLU A 395 24.51 5.96 9.33
N LEU A 396 24.41 4.86 8.62
CA LEU A 396 23.53 4.73 7.45
C LEU A 396 22.05 4.92 7.82
N THR A 397 21.63 4.35 8.96
CA THR A 397 20.26 4.48 9.45
C THR A 397 19.93 5.94 9.78
N GLU A 398 20.75 6.61 10.57
CA GLU A 398 20.50 8.01 10.96
C GLU A 398 20.53 8.95 9.74
N MET A 399 21.51 8.84 8.85
CA MET A 399 21.54 9.63 7.62
C MET A 399 20.29 9.41 6.74
N SER A 400 19.78 8.16 6.69
CA SER A 400 18.59 7.84 5.93
C SER A 400 17.31 8.45 6.55
N LYS A 401 17.22 8.45 7.89
CA LYS A 401 16.10 9.09 8.62
C LYS A 401 16.09 10.60 8.44
N GLU A 402 17.25 11.25 8.60
CA GLU A 402 17.40 12.69 8.35
C GLU A 402 16.99 13.05 6.91
N HIS A 403 17.37 12.22 5.93
CA HIS A 403 16.95 12.44 4.55
C HIS A 403 15.44 12.34 4.36
N VAL A 404 14.79 11.35 4.96
CA VAL A 404 13.33 11.15 4.90
C VAL A 404 12.56 12.40 5.37
N GLU A 405 13.06 13.14 6.34
CA GLU A 405 12.43 14.39 6.78
C GLU A 405 12.33 15.42 5.67
N SER A 406 13.31 15.48 4.76
CA SER A 406 13.36 16.38 3.62
C SER A 406 12.52 15.91 2.41
N MET A 407 12.13 14.63 2.38
CA MET A 407 11.44 14.02 1.24
C MET A 407 9.94 14.37 1.19
N ASN A 408 9.41 14.42 -0.03
CA ASN A 408 7.98 14.49 -0.31
C ASN A 408 7.40 13.06 -0.40
N ILE A 409 6.78 12.60 0.68
CA ILE A 409 6.24 11.24 0.78
C ILE A 409 4.72 11.29 0.86
N PHE A 410 4.07 10.48 0.03
CA PHE A 410 2.62 10.33 -0.04
C PHE A 410 2.24 8.86 0.13
N PRO A 411 1.24 8.54 1.00
CA PRO A 411 0.53 9.48 1.88
C PRO A 411 1.40 9.96 3.05
N ALA A 412 0.98 11.04 3.72
CA ALA A 412 1.73 11.66 4.81
C ALA A 412 1.99 10.69 5.99
N GLU A 413 1.05 9.78 6.26
CA GLU A 413 1.16 8.75 7.30
C GLU A 413 2.38 7.85 7.07
N TYR A 414 2.71 7.55 5.81
CA TYR A 414 3.91 6.75 5.52
C TYR A 414 5.21 7.51 5.82
N LYS A 415 5.21 8.84 5.69
CA LYS A 415 6.35 9.66 6.09
C LYS A 415 6.64 9.55 7.59
N GLU A 416 5.58 9.41 8.41
CA GLU A 416 5.70 9.23 9.87
C GLU A 416 6.10 7.79 10.27
N GLU A 417 5.71 6.80 9.46
CA GLU A 417 6.03 5.39 9.70
C GLU A 417 7.46 5.03 9.29
N LEU A 418 7.95 5.58 8.18
CA LEU A 418 9.19 5.15 7.53
C LEU A 418 10.43 5.26 8.41
N PRO A 419 10.65 6.31 9.24
CA PRO A 419 11.77 6.36 10.17
C PRO A 419 11.78 5.18 11.15
N LYS A 420 10.60 4.77 11.64
CA LYS A 420 10.47 3.60 12.54
C LYS A 420 10.81 2.30 11.83
N VAL A 421 10.47 2.18 10.54
CA VAL A 421 10.86 1.02 9.73
C VAL A 421 12.38 0.98 9.57
N LEU A 422 13.03 2.12 9.35
CA LEU A 422 14.49 2.21 9.24
C LEU A 422 15.20 1.86 10.55
N ASP A 423 14.66 2.22 11.72
CA ASP A 423 15.24 1.91 13.03
C ASP A 423 15.39 0.40 13.30
N TRP A 424 14.43 -0.40 12.87
CA TRP A 424 14.47 -1.86 13.07
C TRP A 424 14.84 -2.65 11.82
N PHE A 425 15.25 -1.95 10.74
CA PHE A 425 15.63 -2.61 9.49
C PHE A 425 16.97 -3.33 9.63
N GLY A 426 16.91 -4.65 9.72
CA GLY A 426 18.10 -5.48 9.94
C GLY A 426 18.92 -5.78 8.70
N ASP A 427 20.06 -6.43 8.89
CA ASP A 427 20.91 -6.94 7.82
C ASP A 427 20.12 -7.83 6.86
N ARG A 428 20.35 -7.68 5.57
CA ARG A 428 19.59 -8.43 4.55
C ARG A 428 20.52 -9.34 3.73
N ALA A 429 20.16 -10.64 3.67
CA ALA A 429 20.85 -11.61 2.83
C ALA A 429 20.73 -11.23 1.36
N CYS A 430 21.86 -10.92 0.71
CA CYS A 430 21.91 -10.29 -0.61
C CYS A 430 22.31 -11.22 -1.75
N ILE A 431 22.48 -12.53 -1.51
CA ILE A 431 22.84 -13.50 -2.56
C ILE A 431 21.96 -14.75 -2.49
N ARG A 432 21.79 -15.40 -3.64
CA ARG A 432 21.05 -16.66 -3.81
C ARG A 432 21.91 -17.67 -4.57
N LYS A 433 21.79 -18.95 -4.20
CA LYS A 433 22.46 -20.06 -4.89
C LYS A 433 21.43 -20.83 -5.72
N GLY A 434 21.75 -21.17 -6.93
CA GLY A 434 20.86 -21.96 -7.79
C GLY A 434 20.68 -21.36 -9.18
N LYS A 435 19.69 -21.86 -9.91
CA LYS A 435 19.37 -21.45 -11.29
C LYS A 435 18.45 -20.21 -11.31
N TRP A 436 18.94 -19.11 -10.76
CA TRP A 436 18.23 -17.84 -10.77
C TRP A 436 18.60 -17.00 -12.00
N LEU A 437 17.65 -16.22 -12.53
CA LEU A 437 17.98 -15.11 -13.40
C LEU A 437 18.48 -13.93 -12.58
N GLY A 438 19.43 -13.18 -13.09
CA GLY A 438 19.94 -11.97 -12.41
C GLY A 438 21.43 -11.75 -12.65
N THR A 439 22.02 -10.93 -11.80
CA THR A 439 23.43 -10.55 -11.84
C THR A 439 24.27 -11.48 -10.99
N GLU A 440 25.37 -12.00 -11.54
CA GLU A 440 26.32 -12.79 -10.77
C GLU A 440 27.00 -11.92 -9.71
N PHE A 441 27.12 -12.48 -8.48
CA PHE A 441 27.74 -11.77 -7.37
C PHE A 441 29.25 -11.64 -7.58
N PRO A 442 29.81 -10.41 -7.51
CA PRO A 442 31.21 -10.19 -7.93
C PRO A 442 32.27 -10.87 -7.04
N PHE A 443 31.90 -11.27 -5.81
CA PHE A 443 32.84 -11.82 -4.83
C PHE A 443 32.70 -13.34 -4.64
N LYS A 444 31.71 -13.98 -5.33
CA LYS A 444 31.49 -15.42 -5.22
C LYS A 444 30.87 -15.98 -6.49
N LYS A 445 31.61 -16.80 -7.25
CA LYS A 445 31.13 -17.46 -8.48
C LYS A 445 29.92 -18.35 -8.23
N ASN A 446 29.03 -18.46 -9.21
CA ASN A 446 27.80 -19.27 -9.19
C ASN A 446 26.80 -18.85 -8.11
N TRP A 447 26.92 -17.63 -7.59
CA TRP A 447 25.92 -17.00 -6.75
C TRP A 447 25.36 -15.77 -7.45
N ILE A 448 24.04 -15.60 -7.37
CA ILE A 448 23.32 -14.51 -8.01
C ILE A 448 22.89 -13.50 -6.93
N ILE A 449 22.97 -12.22 -7.24
CA ILE A 449 22.49 -11.15 -6.37
C ILE A 449 20.97 -11.29 -6.19
N GLU A 450 20.50 -11.14 -4.96
CA GLU A 450 19.08 -11.22 -4.60
C GLU A 450 18.26 -10.13 -5.30
N PRO A 451 17.06 -10.45 -5.83
CA PRO A 451 16.32 -9.56 -6.73
C PRO A 451 15.97 -8.17 -6.16
N ILE A 452 15.70 -8.04 -4.86
CA ILE A 452 15.44 -6.71 -4.27
C ILE A 452 16.73 -5.90 -4.22
N SER A 453 17.86 -6.55 -3.92
CA SER A 453 19.17 -5.90 -3.84
C SER A 453 19.71 -5.44 -5.20
N ASP A 454 19.24 -6.03 -6.32
CA ASP A 454 19.61 -5.62 -7.67
C ASP A 454 18.69 -4.53 -8.26
N SER A 455 17.65 -4.11 -7.55
CA SER A 455 16.66 -3.15 -8.02
C SER A 455 16.56 -1.88 -7.16
N THR A 456 17.63 -1.45 -6.54
CA THR A 456 17.63 -0.27 -5.65
C THR A 456 18.05 1.02 -6.36
N LEU A 457 19.12 1.01 -7.14
CA LEU A 457 19.63 2.17 -7.87
C LEU A 457 19.18 2.23 -9.33
N TYR A 458 18.27 1.36 -9.76
CA TYR A 458 17.81 1.23 -11.14
C TYR A 458 17.39 2.54 -11.82
N PRO A 459 16.85 3.57 -11.11
CA PRO A 459 16.49 4.82 -11.76
C PRO A 459 17.70 5.54 -12.41
N ALA A 460 18.89 5.38 -11.85
CA ALA A 460 20.10 5.95 -12.43
C ALA A 460 20.48 5.27 -13.77
N TYR A 461 20.19 3.97 -13.89
CA TYR A 461 20.50 3.24 -15.10
C TYR A 461 19.62 3.63 -16.31
N TYR A 462 18.43 4.18 -16.10
CA TYR A 462 17.60 4.71 -17.20
C TYR A 462 18.31 5.84 -18.00
N ILE A 463 19.26 6.53 -17.39
CA ILE A 463 20.05 7.53 -18.10
C ILE A 463 20.97 6.86 -19.12
N ILE A 464 21.54 5.72 -18.73
CA ILE A 464 22.48 4.94 -19.57
C ILE A 464 21.74 4.14 -20.63
N SER A 465 20.60 3.54 -20.29
CA SER A 465 19.88 2.60 -21.14
C SER A 465 19.52 3.15 -22.52
N LYS A 466 19.25 4.45 -22.63
CA LYS A 466 19.02 5.13 -23.91
C LYS A 466 20.22 4.95 -24.86
N TYR A 467 21.41 5.21 -24.40
CA TYR A 467 22.64 5.12 -25.21
C TYR A 467 22.98 3.68 -25.60
N VAL A 468 22.62 2.72 -24.74
CA VAL A 468 22.73 1.29 -25.04
C VAL A 468 21.75 0.90 -26.13
N ASN A 469 20.49 1.34 -26.01
CA ASN A 469 19.41 1.02 -26.96
C ASN A 469 19.64 1.68 -28.33
N GLU A 470 20.27 2.85 -28.38
CA GLU A 470 20.65 3.57 -29.59
C GLU A 470 21.96 3.05 -30.20
N GLY A 471 22.67 2.11 -29.54
CA GLY A 471 23.92 1.52 -30.00
C GLY A 471 25.12 2.44 -29.85
N GLU A 472 25.03 3.53 -29.12
CA GLU A 472 26.13 4.47 -28.85
C GLU A 472 27.08 3.95 -27.78
N LEU A 473 26.63 3.05 -26.88
CA LEU A 473 27.40 2.52 -25.75
C LEU A 473 27.30 1.00 -25.69
N ASP A 474 28.44 0.30 -25.77
CA ASP A 474 28.51 -1.17 -25.58
C ASP A 474 28.66 -1.49 -24.08
N ALA A 475 28.03 -2.56 -23.63
CA ALA A 475 28.19 -3.06 -22.26
C ALA A 475 29.67 -3.36 -21.89
N LYS A 476 30.52 -3.69 -22.88
CA LYS A 476 31.95 -3.92 -22.65
C LYS A 476 32.70 -2.69 -22.15
N GLU A 477 32.21 -1.51 -22.51
CA GLU A 477 32.82 -0.22 -22.15
C GLU A 477 32.42 0.27 -20.75
N MET A 478 31.40 -0.38 -20.14
CA MET A 478 30.88 -0.04 -18.84
C MET A 478 31.69 -0.75 -17.74
N ASP A 479 32.84 -0.21 -17.41
CA ASP A 479 33.67 -0.63 -16.28
C ASP A 479 33.38 0.19 -15.01
N ASN A 480 34.03 -0.10 -13.89
CA ASN A 480 33.86 0.64 -12.64
C ASN A 480 34.24 2.12 -12.78
N GLU A 481 35.24 2.45 -13.62
CA GLU A 481 35.68 3.83 -13.86
C GLU A 481 34.58 4.61 -14.59
N PHE A 482 33.89 3.96 -15.55
CA PHE A 482 32.73 4.54 -16.22
C PHE A 482 31.62 4.95 -15.24
N PHE A 483 31.22 4.03 -14.38
CA PHE A 483 30.14 4.32 -13.40
C PHE A 483 30.59 5.31 -12.33
N ASP A 484 31.83 5.24 -11.87
CA ASP A 484 32.40 6.20 -10.91
C ASP A 484 32.43 7.62 -11.53
N TYR A 485 32.79 7.75 -12.80
CA TYR A 485 32.73 9.02 -13.49
C TYR A 485 31.30 9.53 -13.68
N VAL A 486 30.42 8.69 -14.24
CA VAL A 486 29.04 9.09 -14.56
C VAL A 486 28.26 9.47 -13.30
N PHE A 487 28.28 8.64 -12.27
CA PHE A 487 27.41 8.82 -11.10
C PHE A 487 28.06 9.58 -9.95
N LEU A 488 29.36 9.39 -9.72
CA LEU A 488 30.06 10.02 -8.58
C LEU A 488 30.98 11.17 -8.98
N GLY A 489 31.20 11.40 -10.27
CA GLY A 489 32.13 12.43 -10.74
C GLY A 489 33.59 12.15 -10.40
N LYS A 490 33.93 10.89 -10.14
CA LYS A 490 35.28 10.47 -9.83
C LYS A 490 36.05 10.09 -11.10
N GLY A 491 37.32 10.48 -11.17
CA GLY A 491 38.16 10.19 -12.33
C GLY A 491 38.01 11.22 -13.47
N LYS A 492 38.29 10.78 -14.71
CA LYS A 492 38.20 11.62 -15.93
C LYS A 492 37.43 10.89 -17.01
N ALA A 493 36.70 11.63 -17.82
CA ALA A 493 36.04 11.06 -18.99
C ALA A 493 37.08 10.51 -19.98
N LYS A 494 36.84 9.28 -20.44
CA LYS A 494 37.69 8.66 -21.48
C LYS A 494 37.32 9.15 -22.91
N ASN A 495 36.12 9.68 -23.09
CA ASN A 495 35.62 10.22 -24.35
C ASN A 495 34.42 11.18 -24.12
N ASN A 496 33.99 11.87 -25.16
CA ASN A 496 32.89 12.83 -25.13
C ASN A 496 31.54 12.16 -24.77
N LEU A 497 31.37 10.88 -25.05
CA LEU A 497 30.14 10.15 -24.68
C LEU A 497 29.97 10.05 -23.15
N TRP A 498 31.07 9.81 -22.42
CA TRP A 498 31.05 9.80 -20.96
C TRP A 498 30.59 11.15 -20.38
N GLU A 499 31.10 12.26 -20.94
CA GLU A 499 30.71 13.61 -20.53
C GLU A 499 29.21 13.86 -20.83
N LYS A 500 28.76 13.45 -22.03
CA LYS A 500 27.36 13.57 -22.45
C LYS A 500 26.42 12.84 -21.46
N ILE A 501 26.76 11.59 -21.14
CA ILE A 501 25.96 10.75 -20.22
C ILE A 501 25.98 11.34 -18.79
N ARG A 502 27.14 11.81 -18.31
CA ARG A 502 27.22 12.46 -16.99
C ARG A 502 26.40 13.73 -16.95
N ASN A 503 26.47 14.57 -17.95
CA ASN A 503 25.66 15.81 -18.00
C ASN A 503 24.16 15.50 -18.02
N GLU A 504 23.75 14.44 -18.72
CA GLU A 504 22.37 13.97 -18.72
C GLU A 504 21.95 13.41 -17.34
N PHE A 505 22.85 12.68 -16.65
CA PHE A 505 22.63 12.25 -15.27
C PHE A 505 22.46 13.45 -14.33
N LEU A 506 23.30 14.44 -14.39
CA LEU A 506 23.20 15.65 -13.56
C LEU A 506 21.95 16.48 -13.84
N TYR A 507 21.40 16.39 -15.04
CA TYR A 507 20.14 17.04 -15.39
C TYR A 507 18.90 16.31 -14.83
N TRP A 508 18.86 14.98 -14.93
CA TRP A 508 17.69 14.18 -14.54
C TRP A 508 17.68 13.75 -13.08
N TYR A 509 18.84 13.63 -12.46
CA TYR A 509 18.95 13.15 -11.08
C TYR A 509 19.07 14.30 -10.08
N PRO A 510 18.45 14.21 -8.93
CA PRO A 510 17.83 13.04 -8.29
C PRO A 510 16.42 12.72 -8.79
N VAL A 511 15.96 11.51 -8.48
CA VAL A 511 14.58 11.06 -8.74
C VAL A 511 13.61 11.95 -7.98
N ASP A 512 12.67 12.59 -8.70
CA ASP A 512 11.68 13.46 -8.06
C ASP A 512 10.59 12.66 -7.33
N VAL A 513 10.10 11.56 -7.94
CA VAL A 513 9.09 10.68 -7.33
C VAL A 513 9.32 9.23 -7.75
N ASN A 514 9.46 8.32 -6.78
CA ASN A 514 9.38 6.88 -6.99
C ASN A 514 8.00 6.37 -6.58
N LEU A 515 7.27 5.77 -7.54
CA LEU A 515 5.91 5.27 -7.31
C LEU A 515 5.93 3.74 -7.15
N GLY A 516 5.29 3.25 -6.09
CA GLY A 516 5.19 1.81 -5.86
C GLY A 516 3.99 1.41 -5.00
N GLY A 517 3.70 0.12 -4.97
CA GLY A 517 2.59 -0.43 -4.18
C GLY A 517 2.90 -0.48 -2.68
N LYS A 518 1.85 -0.64 -1.86
CA LYS A 518 1.99 -0.69 -0.39
C LYS A 518 2.89 -1.83 0.11
N GLU A 519 3.07 -2.88 -0.68
CA GLU A 519 4.00 -3.97 -0.40
C GLU A 519 5.47 -3.54 -0.35
N HIS A 520 5.80 -2.39 -0.92
CA HIS A 520 7.16 -1.84 -0.92
C HIS A 520 7.51 -1.03 0.33
N LYS A 521 6.51 -0.71 1.17
CA LYS A 521 6.67 0.15 2.37
C LYS A 521 7.72 -0.36 3.35
N THR A 522 7.74 -1.67 3.57
CA THR A 522 8.57 -2.29 4.62
C THR A 522 9.87 -2.90 4.11
N VAL A 523 10.05 -3.00 2.78
CA VAL A 523 11.24 -3.62 2.21
C VAL A 523 11.87 -2.76 1.12
N HIS A 524 11.20 -2.55 -0.02
CA HIS A 524 11.81 -1.93 -1.20
C HIS A 524 12.15 -0.45 -0.99
N PHE A 525 11.24 0.35 -0.45
CA PHE A 525 11.51 1.78 -0.22
C PHE A 525 12.60 2.04 0.82
N PRO A 526 12.67 1.32 1.95
CA PRO A 526 13.82 1.42 2.84
C PRO A 526 15.16 1.16 2.14
N VAL A 527 15.29 0.03 1.43
CA VAL A 527 16.56 -0.28 0.75
C VAL A 527 16.86 0.64 -0.44
N PHE A 528 15.83 1.15 -1.10
CA PHE A 528 15.97 2.18 -2.13
C PHE A 528 16.62 3.46 -1.57
N ILE A 529 16.13 3.95 -0.43
CA ILE A 529 16.70 5.13 0.25
C ILE A 529 18.09 4.83 0.75
N MET A 530 18.26 3.75 1.53
CA MET A 530 19.54 3.43 2.19
C MET A 530 20.67 3.20 1.18
N ASN A 531 20.39 2.57 0.02
CA ASN A 531 21.43 2.41 -1.01
C ASN A 531 21.79 3.72 -1.73
N HIS A 532 20.83 4.64 -1.91
CA HIS A 532 21.15 5.97 -2.41
C HIS A 532 22.02 6.76 -1.42
N VAL A 533 21.66 6.72 -0.14
CA VAL A 533 22.42 7.37 0.94
C VAL A 533 23.82 6.76 1.06
N ALA A 534 23.95 5.44 0.95
CA ALA A 534 25.23 4.75 1.04
C ALA A 534 26.19 5.07 -0.11
N ILE A 535 25.68 5.21 -1.33
CA ILE A 535 26.52 5.20 -2.55
C ILE A 535 26.59 6.56 -3.23
N MET A 536 25.46 7.28 -3.33
CA MET A 536 25.35 8.54 -4.06
C MET A 536 25.70 9.74 -3.17
N GLU A 537 26.12 10.84 -3.81
CA GLU A 537 26.24 12.12 -3.10
C GLU A 537 24.86 12.64 -2.66
N TRP A 538 24.77 13.32 -1.52
CA TRP A 538 23.53 13.82 -0.93
C TRP A 538 22.61 14.59 -1.90
N LYS A 539 23.17 15.36 -2.82
CA LYS A 539 22.41 16.09 -3.86
C LYS A 539 21.70 15.19 -4.87
N HIS A 540 22.06 13.91 -4.92
CA HIS A 540 21.49 12.90 -5.80
C HIS A 540 20.55 11.91 -5.05
N TRP A 541 20.27 12.14 -3.79
CA TRP A 541 19.33 11.31 -3.03
C TRP A 541 17.90 11.59 -3.48
N PRO A 542 17.01 10.58 -3.52
CA PRO A 542 15.66 10.71 -4.06
C PRO A 542 14.81 11.73 -3.29
N LYS A 543 14.01 12.52 -4.00
CA LYS A 543 13.21 13.59 -3.42
C LYS A 543 11.83 13.17 -2.94
N GLY A 544 11.27 12.08 -3.48
CA GLY A 544 9.91 11.74 -3.15
C GLY A 544 9.54 10.29 -3.39
N ILE A 545 8.51 9.86 -2.67
CA ILE A 545 7.88 8.54 -2.78
C ILE A 545 6.37 8.72 -2.83
N PHE A 546 5.73 7.97 -3.73
CA PHE A 546 4.28 7.85 -3.80
C PHE A 546 3.90 6.38 -3.65
N VAL A 547 3.13 6.07 -2.60
CA VAL A 547 2.67 4.70 -2.31
C VAL A 547 1.22 4.55 -2.74
N ASN A 548 0.94 3.59 -3.63
CA ASN A 548 -0.43 3.25 -3.99
C ASN A 548 -0.85 1.91 -3.35
N TRP A 549 -2.17 1.78 -3.12
CA TRP A 549 -2.77 0.57 -2.56
C TRP A 549 -3.14 -0.45 -3.65
N TRP A 550 -3.72 -1.56 -3.24
CA TRP A 550 -4.03 -2.69 -4.11
C TRP A 550 -5.38 -2.56 -4.80
N ILE A 551 -5.54 -3.35 -5.87
CA ILE A 551 -6.85 -3.70 -6.41
C ILE A 551 -7.18 -5.09 -5.86
N THR A 552 -8.34 -5.21 -5.19
CA THR A 552 -8.81 -6.42 -4.53
C THR A 552 -10.06 -6.96 -5.22
N GLN A 553 -10.38 -8.23 -4.99
CA GLN A 553 -11.67 -8.82 -5.35
C GLN A 553 -12.74 -8.43 -4.30
N LYS A 554 -14.02 -8.68 -4.58
CA LYS A 554 -15.13 -8.53 -3.61
C LYS A 554 -14.94 -9.33 -2.31
N SER A 555 -14.11 -10.36 -2.34
CA SER A 555 -13.70 -11.13 -1.15
C SER A 555 -12.66 -10.41 -0.26
N GLY A 556 -12.16 -9.25 -0.67
CA GLY A 556 -11.03 -8.56 -0.02
C GLY A 556 -9.65 -9.12 -0.36
N GLU A 557 -9.57 -10.23 -1.10
CA GLU A 557 -8.30 -10.80 -1.51
C GLU A 557 -7.66 -9.99 -2.65
N LYS A 558 -6.34 -9.82 -2.59
CA LYS A 558 -5.58 -9.20 -3.68
C LYS A 558 -5.76 -10.02 -4.97
N ILE A 559 -6.13 -9.35 -6.06
CA ILE A 559 -6.18 -9.97 -7.38
C ILE A 559 -4.78 -10.50 -7.73
N SER A 560 -4.65 -11.80 -7.97
CA SER A 560 -3.40 -12.42 -8.32
C SER A 560 -3.55 -13.40 -9.48
N LYS A 561 -2.53 -13.49 -10.33
CA LYS A 561 -2.52 -14.39 -11.49
C LYS A 561 -2.61 -15.88 -11.13
N SER A 562 -2.14 -16.25 -9.93
CA SER A 562 -2.11 -17.65 -9.47
C SER A 562 -3.43 -18.15 -8.89
N LYS A 563 -4.30 -17.23 -8.41
CA LYS A 563 -5.59 -17.58 -7.77
C LYS A 563 -6.81 -17.37 -8.67
N GLY A 564 -6.62 -16.83 -9.88
CA GLY A 564 -7.71 -16.45 -10.79
C GLY A 564 -8.44 -15.18 -10.34
N GLY A 565 -9.62 -14.90 -10.92
CA GLY A 565 -10.49 -13.81 -10.50
C GLY A 565 -10.19 -12.44 -11.12
N ALA A 566 -9.21 -12.32 -12.01
CA ALA A 566 -9.01 -11.14 -12.84
C ALA A 566 -9.10 -11.50 -14.32
N GLU A 567 -9.94 -10.77 -15.05
CA GLU A 567 -9.94 -10.81 -16.50
C GLU A 567 -8.59 -10.31 -17.03
N PRO A 568 -8.00 -10.95 -18.06
CA PRO A 568 -6.77 -10.43 -18.69
C PRO A 568 -6.93 -8.98 -19.11
N ILE A 569 -5.90 -8.17 -18.85
CA ILE A 569 -5.95 -6.72 -19.13
C ILE A 569 -6.37 -6.40 -20.57
N PRO A 570 -5.89 -7.09 -21.63
CA PRO A 570 -6.36 -6.83 -22.98
C PRO A 570 -7.86 -7.06 -23.17
N ASN A 571 -8.43 -8.08 -22.53
CA ASN A 571 -9.86 -8.39 -22.61
C ASN A 571 -10.68 -7.32 -21.85
N ALA A 572 -10.25 -6.98 -20.64
CA ALA A 572 -10.88 -5.91 -19.87
C ALA A 572 -10.82 -4.56 -20.62
N ALA A 573 -9.71 -4.25 -21.27
CA ALA A 573 -9.58 -3.04 -22.09
C ALA A 573 -10.54 -3.03 -23.29
N MET A 574 -10.77 -4.18 -23.94
CA MET A 574 -11.77 -4.30 -25.02
C MET A 574 -13.19 -4.17 -24.49
N LYS A 575 -13.51 -4.78 -23.35
CA LYS A 575 -14.85 -4.80 -22.77
C LYS A 575 -15.28 -3.43 -22.24
N TYR A 576 -14.43 -2.80 -21.45
CA TYR A 576 -14.77 -1.56 -20.73
C TYR A 576 -14.25 -0.29 -21.40
N GLY A 577 -13.18 -0.41 -22.19
CA GLY A 577 -12.42 0.73 -22.71
C GLY A 577 -11.34 1.23 -21.76
N VAL A 578 -10.22 1.62 -22.33
CA VAL A 578 -9.03 2.02 -21.58
C VAL A 578 -9.27 3.25 -20.72
N ASP A 579 -9.88 4.30 -21.30
CA ASP A 579 -10.14 5.55 -20.57
C ASP A 579 -11.14 5.34 -19.43
N THR A 580 -12.10 4.43 -19.59
CA THR A 580 -13.00 4.02 -18.51
C THR A 580 -12.21 3.43 -17.32
N MET A 581 -11.30 2.50 -17.61
CA MET A 581 -10.49 1.86 -16.58
C MET A 581 -9.55 2.86 -15.89
N ARG A 582 -8.93 3.76 -16.67
CA ARG A 582 -8.06 4.82 -16.12
C ARG A 582 -8.83 5.75 -15.18
N LEU A 583 -10.04 6.19 -15.59
CA LEU A 583 -10.89 7.02 -14.76
C LEU A 583 -11.39 6.28 -13.53
N TYR A 584 -11.79 5.01 -13.66
CA TYR A 584 -12.18 4.18 -12.53
C TYR A 584 -11.09 4.13 -11.46
N TYR A 585 -9.85 3.80 -11.84
CA TYR A 585 -8.73 3.74 -10.90
C TYR A 585 -8.45 5.09 -10.22
N ALA A 586 -8.59 6.19 -10.96
CA ALA A 586 -8.29 7.52 -10.42
C ALA A 586 -9.37 8.07 -9.49
N HIS A 587 -10.63 7.62 -9.63
CA HIS A 587 -11.77 8.25 -8.96
C HIS A 587 -12.51 7.37 -7.95
N ILE A 588 -12.59 6.04 -8.14
CA ILE A 588 -13.41 5.18 -7.26
C ILE A 588 -12.97 5.24 -5.79
N ALA A 589 -11.68 5.34 -5.55
CA ALA A 589 -11.10 5.51 -4.22
C ALA A 589 -9.87 6.44 -4.29
N SER A 590 -9.38 6.87 -3.12
CA SER A 590 -8.06 7.47 -3.03
C SER A 590 -7.01 6.48 -3.51
N PRO A 591 -5.91 6.91 -4.18
CA PRO A 591 -4.76 6.04 -4.46
C PRO A 591 -4.19 5.36 -3.22
N PHE A 592 -4.47 5.91 -2.04
CA PHE A 592 -4.01 5.47 -0.72
C PHE A 592 -5.00 4.53 -0.01
N ALA A 593 -5.95 3.96 -0.73
CA ALA A 593 -6.90 2.96 -0.23
C ALA A 593 -6.98 1.78 -1.19
N ASP A 594 -7.27 0.58 -0.67
CA ASP A 594 -7.53 -0.57 -1.53
C ASP A 594 -8.77 -0.33 -2.38
N ILE A 595 -8.69 -0.69 -3.66
CA ILE A 595 -9.78 -0.56 -4.63
C ILE A 595 -10.38 -1.95 -4.83
N GLU A 596 -11.63 -2.11 -4.46
CA GLU A 596 -12.40 -3.28 -4.80
C GLU A 596 -12.85 -3.19 -6.27
N TRP A 597 -12.55 -4.23 -7.07
CA TRP A 597 -12.99 -4.27 -8.45
C TRP A 597 -14.47 -4.59 -8.53
N ASP A 598 -15.23 -3.70 -9.16
CA ASP A 598 -16.68 -3.83 -9.35
C ASP A 598 -17.04 -3.53 -10.82
N ASP A 599 -17.47 -4.58 -11.52
CA ASP A 599 -17.86 -4.51 -12.94
C ASP A 599 -19.03 -3.51 -13.19
N GLU A 600 -19.99 -3.47 -12.27
CA GLU A 600 -21.14 -2.56 -12.38
C GLU A 600 -20.71 -1.09 -12.23
N ALA A 601 -19.83 -0.85 -11.27
CA ALA A 601 -19.26 0.48 -11.08
C ALA A 601 -18.45 0.92 -12.31
N VAL A 602 -17.62 0.03 -12.89
CA VAL A 602 -16.86 0.34 -14.11
C VAL A 602 -17.79 0.72 -15.26
N GLU A 603 -18.91 0.01 -15.45
CA GLU A 603 -19.90 0.35 -16.46
C GLU A 603 -20.56 1.74 -16.23
N GLN A 604 -20.72 2.19 -14.98
CA GLN A 604 -21.22 3.54 -14.70
C GLN A 604 -20.19 4.61 -15.13
N TYR A 605 -18.89 4.37 -14.96
CA TYR A 605 -17.84 5.27 -15.47
C TYR A 605 -17.84 5.34 -17.00
N LYS A 606 -18.07 4.21 -17.68
CA LYS A 606 -18.22 4.17 -19.14
C LYS A 606 -19.39 5.03 -19.61
N LYS A 607 -20.55 4.86 -18.99
CA LYS A 607 -21.74 5.71 -19.26
C LYS A 607 -21.47 7.19 -18.97
N ARG A 608 -20.69 7.49 -17.92
CA ARG A 608 -20.30 8.86 -17.59
C ARG A 608 -19.46 9.51 -18.67
N LEU A 609 -18.46 8.78 -19.18
CA LEU A 609 -17.61 9.26 -20.28
C LEU A 609 -18.43 9.51 -21.56
N TYR A 610 -19.36 8.62 -21.90
CA TYR A 610 -20.27 8.84 -23.03
C TYR A 610 -21.11 10.11 -22.88
N LYS A 611 -21.71 10.34 -21.71
CA LYS A 611 -22.48 11.56 -21.43
C LYS A 611 -21.63 12.83 -21.53
N ILE A 612 -20.39 12.79 -21.09
CA ILE A 612 -19.47 13.91 -21.22
C ILE A 612 -19.14 14.16 -22.70
N TYR A 613 -18.85 13.11 -23.45
CA TYR A 613 -18.57 13.21 -24.88
C TYR A 613 -19.77 13.80 -25.65
N GLU A 614 -20.97 13.28 -25.42
CA GLU A 614 -22.21 13.80 -26.04
C GLU A 614 -22.44 15.27 -25.68
N LEU A 615 -22.25 15.65 -24.41
CA LEU A 615 -22.35 17.04 -24.00
C LEU A 615 -21.34 17.93 -24.71
N GLN A 616 -20.10 17.50 -24.83
CA GLN A 616 -19.06 18.26 -25.53
C GLN A 616 -19.36 18.42 -27.01
N GLU A 617 -19.90 17.40 -27.68
CA GLU A 617 -20.36 17.52 -29.07
C GLU A 617 -21.56 18.45 -29.21
N GLU A 618 -22.51 18.46 -28.27
CA GLU A 618 -23.63 19.40 -28.23
C GLU A 618 -23.13 20.83 -28.06
N LEU A 619 -22.24 21.07 -27.13
CA LEU A 619 -21.67 22.37 -26.84
C LEU A 619 -20.92 22.95 -28.05
N LEU A 620 -20.21 22.12 -28.83
CA LEU A 620 -19.53 22.55 -30.06
C LEU A 620 -20.47 23.03 -31.18
N LYS A 621 -21.73 22.57 -31.16
CA LYS A 621 -22.75 22.96 -32.17
C LYS A 621 -23.46 24.28 -31.85
N ARG A 622 -23.30 24.81 -30.64
CA ARG A 622 -23.96 26.06 -30.21
C ARG A 622 -23.36 27.28 -30.90
N LYS A 623 -24.26 28.20 -31.33
CA LYS A 623 -23.88 29.38 -32.13
C LYS A 623 -24.37 30.71 -31.53
N GLY A 624 -24.77 30.73 -30.28
CA GLY A 624 -25.31 31.91 -29.63
C GLY A 624 -24.29 32.96 -29.23
N GLY A 625 -24.76 34.10 -28.78
CA GLY A 625 -24.00 35.24 -28.30
C GLY A 625 -23.89 35.32 -26.76
N LYS A 626 -23.45 36.47 -26.26
CA LYS A 626 -23.30 36.73 -24.82
C LYS A 626 -24.63 36.71 -24.07
N LYS A 627 -24.59 36.16 -22.84
CA LYS A 627 -25.70 36.12 -21.88
C LYS A 627 -25.18 36.48 -20.48
N ASP A 628 -26.03 36.89 -19.57
CA ASP A 628 -25.67 37.28 -18.22
C ASP A 628 -25.07 36.11 -17.44
N ILE A 629 -25.54 34.88 -17.71
CA ILE A 629 -25.02 33.65 -17.10
C ILE A 629 -23.56 33.30 -17.48
N ASP A 630 -23.01 33.96 -18.51
CA ASP A 630 -21.62 33.70 -18.96
C ASP A 630 -20.58 34.03 -17.88
N ALA A 631 -20.81 35.11 -17.12
CA ALA A 631 -19.94 35.50 -16.03
C ALA A 631 -19.85 34.41 -14.96
N TRP A 632 -20.99 33.81 -14.60
CA TRP A 632 -21.05 32.69 -13.65
C TRP A 632 -20.35 31.46 -14.19
N LEU A 633 -20.62 31.06 -15.46
CA LEU A 633 -19.92 29.88 -16.01
C LEU A 633 -18.43 30.07 -15.99
N LYS A 634 -17.91 31.23 -16.40
CA LYS A 634 -16.48 31.53 -16.38
C LYS A 634 -15.93 31.47 -14.95
N ALA A 635 -16.57 32.12 -13.99
CA ALA A 635 -16.11 32.16 -12.60
C ALA A 635 -16.14 30.80 -11.94
N SER A 636 -17.23 30.04 -12.11
CA SER A 636 -17.39 28.70 -11.54
C SER A 636 -16.44 27.68 -12.17
N PHE A 637 -16.14 27.82 -13.46
CA PHE A 637 -15.13 26.99 -14.13
C PHE A 637 -13.71 27.29 -13.63
N ASN A 638 -13.36 28.55 -13.46
CA ASN A 638 -12.05 28.95 -12.91
C ASN A 638 -11.87 28.49 -11.46
N GLU A 639 -12.93 28.45 -10.68
CA GLU A 639 -12.91 27.87 -9.34
C GLU A 639 -12.55 26.37 -9.39
N GLU A 640 -13.12 25.61 -10.34
CA GLU A 640 -12.75 24.19 -10.50
C GLU A 640 -11.32 24.04 -11.02
N VAL A 641 -10.84 24.87 -11.94
CA VAL A 641 -9.44 24.85 -12.38
C VAL A 641 -8.48 24.98 -11.19
N ARG A 642 -8.75 25.93 -10.28
CA ARG A 642 -7.94 26.10 -9.05
C ARG A 642 -7.98 24.85 -8.19
N LYS A 643 -9.15 24.28 -7.91
CA LYS A 643 -9.32 23.04 -7.13
C LYS A 643 -8.58 21.86 -7.74
N ILE A 644 -8.62 21.75 -9.08
CA ILE A 644 -7.92 20.69 -9.82
C ILE A 644 -6.41 20.85 -9.68
N ILE A 645 -5.87 22.06 -9.87
CA ILE A 645 -4.43 22.33 -9.73
C ILE A 645 -3.97 21.99 -8.30
N GLU A 646 -4.66 22.50 -7.27
CA GLU A 646 -4.37 22.20 -5.87
C GLU A 646 -4.35 20.69 -5.58
N ALA A 647 -5.34 19.96 -6.12
CA ALA A 647 -5.44 18.51 -5.94
C ALA A 647 -4.32 17.76 -6.67
N MET A 648 -4.00 18.16 -7.90
CA MET A 648 -2.94 17.52 -8.69
C MET A 648 -1.55 17.74 -8.09
N GLU A 649 -1.27 18.90 -7.52
CA GLU A 649 0.02 19.18 -6.84
C GLU A 649 0.18 18.36 -5.56
N LYS A 650 -0.93 17.93 -4.93
CA LYS A 650 -0.94 17.05 -3.74
C LYS A 650 -1.17 15.57 -4.08
N TYR A 651 -1.21 15.21 -5.35
CA TYR A 651 -1.54 13.85 -5.83
C TYR A 651 -2.91 13.32 -5.33
N GLU A 652 -3.85 14.21 -5.02
CA GLU A 652 -5.24 13.91 -4.68
C GLU A 652 -6.05 13.60 -5.95
N LEU A 653 -5.67 12.56 -6.67
CA LEU A 653 -6.20 12.27 -8.02
C LEU A 653 -7.73 12.11 -8.03
N ARG A 654 -8.31 11.52 -6.99
CA ARG A 654 -9.76 11.39 -6.84
C ARG A 654 -10.46 12.75 -6.81
N ARG A 655 -9.93 13.70 -6.06
CA ARG A 655 -10.48 15.05 -5.95
C ARG A 655 -10.40 15.78 -7.29
N ALA A 656 -9.26 15.70 -7.97
CA ALA A 656 -9.09 16.26 -9.31
C ALA A 656 -10.06 15.64 -10.31
N ALA A 657 -10.16 14.30 -10.34
CA ALA A 657 -11.08 13.59 -11.23
C ALA A 657 -12.55 13.93 -10.94
N ASN A 658 -12.95 14.11 -9.67
CA ASN A 658 -14.31 14.57 -9.33
C ASN A 658 -14.61 15.91 -9.97
N SER A 659 -13.75 16.91 -9.78
CA SER A 659 -13.95 18.23 -10.39
C SER A 659 -13.99 18.17 -11.92
N ILE A 660 -13.10 17.39 -12.57
CA ILE A 660 -13.03 17.30 -14.04
C ILE A 660 -14.26 16.62 -14.63
N TYR A 661 -14.69 15.48 -14.07
CA TYR A 661 -15.69 14.62 -14.71
C TYR A 661 -17.11 14.80 -14.16
N PHE A 662 -17.27 15.44 -12.99
CA PHE A 662 -18.59 15.62 -12.37
C PHE A 662 -18.93 17.08 -12.17
N ASP A 663 -18.10 17.87 -11.53
CA ASP A 663 -18.45 19.24 -11.19
C ASP A 663 -18.50 20.15 -12.43
N ILE A 664 -17.48 20.10 -13.30
CA ILE A 664 -17.48 20.86 -14.56
C ILE A 664 -18.65 20.45 -15.47
N TYR A 665 -18.93 19.13 -15.57
CA TYR A 665 -20.10 18.65 -16.32
C TYR A 665 -21.40 19.29 -15.81
N ASN A 666 -21.62 19.28 -14.51
CA ASN A 666 -22.81 19.83 -13.88
C ASN A 666 -22.92 21.36 -14.12
N LYS A 667 -21.80 22.09 -14.13
CA LYS A 667 -21.76 23.52 -14.43
C LYS A 667 -22.20 23.81 -15.88
N PHE A 668 -21.72 23.03 -16.83
CA PHE A 668 -22.19 23.17 -18.22
C PHE A 668 -23.65 22.79 -18.38
N GLN A 669 -24.17 21.77 -17.72
CA GLN A 669 -25.57 21.39 -17.72
C GLN A 669 -26.45 22.55 -17.16
N TRP A 670 -26.02 23.14 -16.05
CA TRP A 670 -26.71 24.28 -15.47
C TRP A 670 -26.69 25.49 -16.43
N TYR A 671 -25.53 25.79 -16.99
CA TYR A 671 -25.39 26.88 -17.97
C TYR A 671 -26.34 26.72 -19.16
N ILE A 672 -26.44 25.53 -19.72
CA ILE A 672 -27.38 25.22 -20.81
C ILE A 672 -28.82 25.41 -20.34
N LYS A 673 -29.18 24.90 -19.17
CA LYS A 673 -30.51 25.02 -18.56
C LYS A 673 -30.90 26.48 -18.34
N ARG A 674 -29.97 27.34 -18.03
CA ARG A 674 -30.11 28.79 -17.89
C ARG A 674 -30.16 29.55 -19.24
N GLY A 675 -30.17 28.81 -20.36
CA GLY A 675 -30.22 29.42 -21.72
C GLY A 675 -28.86 29.94 -22.19
N GLY A 676 -27.77 29.51 -21.59
CA GLY A 676 -26.43 29.87 -22.01
C GLY A 676 -26.06 29.29 -23.37
N GLU A 677 -25.53 30.12 -24.28
CA GLU A 677 -25.26 29.71 -25.67
C GLU A 677 -24.03 30.40 -26.28
N ASN A 678 -23.25 31.14 -25.51
CA ASN A 678 -22.08 31.87 -25.98
C ASN A 678 -21.02 30.96 -26.60
N ALA A 679 -21.03 30.86 -27.93
CA ALA A 679 -20.13 29.94 -28.65
C ALA A 679 -18.64 30.22 -28.40
N SER A 680 -18.22 31.48 -28.28
CA SER A 680 -16.83 31.85 -28.02
C SER A 680 -16.37 31.43 -26.63
N LEU A 681 -17.19 31.68 -25.60
CA LEU A 681 -16.92 31.27 -24.23
C LEU A 681 -16.89 29.75 -24.12
N ILE A 682 -17.90 29.09 -24.66
CA ILE A 682 -17.98 27.62 -24.65
C ILE A 682 -16.73 26.99 -25.28
N LYS A 683 -16.33 27.46 -26.49
CA LYS A 683 -15.16 26.92 -27.17
C LYS A 683 -13.86 27.10 -26.33
N ASN A 684 -13.71 28.26 -25.70
CA ASN A 684 -12.56 28.53 -24.83
C ASN A 684 -12.52 27.61 -23.61
N LEU A 685 -13.65 27.46 -22.90
CA LEU A 685 -13.70 26.64 -21.69
C LEU A 685 -13.65 25.13 -22.02
N LEU A 686 -14.23 24.68 -23.13
CA LEU A 686 -14.08 23.32 -23.61
C LEU A 686 -12.62 22.96 -23.87
N LYS A 687 -11.87 23.84 -24.53
CA LYS A 687 -10.44 23.66 -24.77
C LYS A 687 -9.69 23.40 -23.45
N LYS A 688 -9.98 24.22 -22.43
CA LYS A 688 -9.39 24.04 -21.09
C LYS A 688 -9.84 22.72 -20.42
N TRP A 689 -11.13 22.38 -20.53
CA TRP A 689 -11.67 21.15 -19.95
C TRP A 689 -11.00 19.91 -20.54
N ILE A 690 -10.85 19.85 -21.86
CA ILE A 690 -10.21 18.75 -22.56
C ILE A 690 -8.73 18.61 -22.15
N CYS A 691 -8.00 19.74 -22.01
CA CYS A 691 -6.64 19.72 -21.47
C CYS A 691 -6.58 19.11 -20.07
N MET A 692 -7.56 19.39 -19.19
CA MET A 692 -7.63 18.78 -17.85
C MET A 692 -8.02 17.30 -17.88
N MET A 693 -8.78 16.84 -18.88
CA MET A 693 -9.11 15.42 -19.08
C MET A 693 -7.92 14.62 -19.59
N ALA A 694 -7.03 15.19 -20.38
CA ALA A 694 -5.96 14.49 -21.09
C ALA A 694 -5.03 13.63 -20.18
N PRO A 695 -4.65 14.04 -18.97
CA PRO A 695 -3.89 13.17 -18.06
C PRO A 695 -4.64 11.89 -17.67
N PHE A 696 -5.94 11.96 -17.48
CA PHE A 696 -6.78 10.87 -16.98
C PHE A 696 -7.30 9.98 -18.11
N THR A 697 -7.91 10.57 -19.13
CA THR A 697 -8.58 9.90 -20.25
C THR A 697 -8.04 10.41 -21.59
N PRO A 698 -6.78 10.02 -21.93
CA PRO A 698 -6.07 10.59 -23.07
C PRO A 698 -6.76 10.33 -24.42
N HIS A 699 -7.38 9.17 -24.63
CA HIS A 699 -7.94 8.83 -25.94
C HIS A 699 -9.18 9.65 -26.28
N ILE A 700 -10.12 9.78 -25.33
CA ILE A 700 -11.31 10.62 -25.53
C ILE A 700 -10.94 12.10 -25.61
N ALA A 701 -9.93 12.53 -24.84
CA ALA A 701 -9.45 13.90 -24.89
C ALA A 701 -8.83 14.23 -26.27
N GLU A 702 -8.01 13.35 -26.84
CA GLU A 702 -7.45 13.53 -28.19
C GLU A 702 -8.55 13.57 -29.26
N GLU A 703 -9.56 12.70 -29.20
CA GLU A 703 -10.68 12.65 -30.12
C GLU A 703 -11.46 14.00 -30.17
N ILE A 704 -11.76 14.56 -29.01
CA ILE A 704 -12.46 15.85 -28.94
C ILE A 704 -11.55 17.01 -29.37
N TRP A 705 -10.27 16.95 -29.02
CA TRP A 705 -9.28 17.95 -29.40
C TRP A 705 -9.16 18.07 -30.92
N GLU A 706 -9.08 16.94 -31.62
CA GLU A 706 -9.06 16.89 -33.08
C GLU A 706 -10.34 17.46 -33.68
N LYS A 707 -11.54 17.09 -33.18
CA LYS A 707 -12.84 17.64 -33.63
C LYS A 707 -12.94 19.14 -33.44
N MET A 708 -12.28 19.68 -32.42
CA MET A 708 -12.23 21.13 -32.20
C MET A 708 -11.25 21.86 -33.13
N GLY A 709 -10.49 21.16 -33.94
CA GLY A 709 -9.39 21.71 -34.71
C GLY A 709 -8.22 22.15 -33.85
N GLY A 710 -7.92 21.39 -32.79
CA GLY A 710 -6.74 21.61 -31.95
C GLY A 710 -5.44 21.38 -32.72
N ASP A 711 -4.41 22.13 -32.40
CA ASP A 711 -3.09 21.96 -33.00
C ASP A 711 -2.28 20.86 -32.27
N GLY A 712 -1.73 19.92 -33.03
CA GLY A 712 -0.98 18.77 -32.51
C GLY A 712 -1.80 17.89 -31.57
N PHE A 713 -1.13 17.26 -30.62
CA PHE A 713 -1.79 16.42 -29.61
C PHE A 713 -2.15 17.22 -28.36
N VAL A 714 -3.31 16.96 -27.76
CA VAL A 714 -3.71 17.60 -26.50
C VAL A 714 -2.73 17.30 -25.36
N SER A 715 -2.11 16.12 -25.40
CA SER A 715 -1.08 15.73 -24.41
C SER A 715 0.17 16.62 -24.42
N ASN A 716 0.37 17.42 -25.48
CA ASN A 716 1.44 18.41 -25.62
C ASN A 716 0.96 19.85 -25.35
N ALA A 717 -0.35 20.05 -25.17
CA ALA A 717 -0.89 21.36 -24.82
C ALA A 717 -0.57 21.73 -23.37
N LEU A 718 -0.53 23.03 -23.09
CA LEU A 718 -0.35 23.52 -21.73
C LEU A 718 -1.59 23.26 -20.89
N PHE A 719 -1.36 22.85 -19.64
CA PHE A 719 -2.43 22.73 -18.66
C PHE A 719 -2.99 24.13 -18.34
N PRO A 720 -4.31 24.26 -18.13
CA PRO A 720 -4.91 25.55 -17.80
C PRO A 720 -4.28 26.18 -16.55
N GLU A 721 -4.10 27.50 -16.61
CA GLU A 721 -3.65 28.28 -15.45
C GLU A 721 -4.85 28.81 -14.66
N GLU A 722 -4.58 29.18 -13.41
CA GLU A 722 -5.56 29.87 -12.57
C GLU A 722 -5.88 31.25 -13.14
N GLU A 723 -7.14 31.57 -13.22
CA GLU A 723 -7.63 32.90 -13.60
C GLU A 723 -8.44 33.51 -12.45
N GLU A 724 -8.66 34.81 -12.53
CA GLU A 724 -9.49 35.55 -11.57
C GLU A 724 -10.91 34.97 -11.50
N ILE A 725 -11.42 34.84 -10.27
CA ILE A 725 -12.75 34.34 -9.99
C ILE A 725 -13.68 35.50 -9.63
N ASP A 726 -14.69 35.76 -10.46
CA ASP A 726 -15.75 36.72 -10.18
C ASP A 726 -16.68 36.18 -9.11
N LYS A 727 -16.43 36.61 -7.87
CA LYS A 727 -17.21 36.15 -6.70
C LYS A 727 -18.64 36.64 -6.73
N ASP A 728 -18.89 37.86 -7.27
CA ASP A 728 -20.21 38.43 -7.35
C ASP A 728 -21.10 37.61 -8.31
N ALA A 729 -20.54 37.15 -9.44
CA ALA A 729 -21.22 36.26 -10.35
C ALA A 729 -21.55 34.91 -9.70
N LEU A 730 -20.65 34.35 -8.91
CA LEU A 730 -20.89 33.11 -8.15
C LEU A 730 -22.01 33.27 -7.11
N ASP A 731 -21.93 34.35 -6.32
CA ASP A 731 -22.90 34.62 -5.25
C ASP A 731 -24.30 34.89 -5.77
N LYS A 732 -24.39 35.60 -6.91
CA LYS A 732 -25.69 35.87 -7.60
C LYS A 732 -26.38 34.57 -8.04
N GLU A 733 -25.66 33.71 -8.72
CA GLU A 733 -26.24 32.44 -9.19
C GLU A 733 -26.48 31.44 -8.04
N ALA A 734 -25.63 31.45 -6.99
CA ALA A 734 -25.86 30.68 -5.79
C ALA A 734 -27.17 31.08 -5.09
N LEU A 735 -27.50 32.39 -5.04
CA LEU A 735 -28.76 32.87 -4.54
C LEU A 735 -29.95 32.31 -5.34
N LEU A 736 -29.86 32.33 -6.66
CA LEU A 736 -30.92 31.77 -7.53
C LEU A 736 -31.09 30.29 -7.33
N MET A 737 -29.98 29.51 -7.32
CA MET A 737 -30.01 28.06 -7.06
C MET A 737 -30.68 27.76 -5.72
N LYS A 738 -30.31 28.49 -4.67
CA LYS A 738 -30.92 28.33 -3.36
C LYS A 738 -32.39 28.67 -3.36
N THR A 739 -32.80 29.76 -4.05
CA THR A 739 -34.21 30.12 -4.18
C THR A 739 -35.02 29.01 -4.83
N ILE A 740 -34.46 28.35 -5.87
CA ILE A 740 -35.10 27.22 -6.56
C ILE A 740 -35.20 26.00 -5.62
N ASP A 741 -34.15 25.73 -4.87
CA ASP A 741 -34.12 24.63 -3.90
C ASP A 741 -35.17 24.86 -2.79
N ASP A 742 -35.25 26.08 -2.22
CA ASP A 742 -36.23 26.44 -1.22
C ASP A 742 -37.67 26.29 -1.72
N ILE A 743 -37.97 26.75 -2.96
CA ILE A 743 -39.26 26.54 -3.62
C ILE A 743 -39.56 25.05 -3.76
N SER A 744 -38.60 24.28 -4.24
CA SER A 744 -38.70 22.83 -4.44
C SER A 744 -38.99 22.11 -3.10
N GLU A 745 -38.31 22.51 -2.02
CA GLU A 745 -38.54 21.97 -0.71
C GLU A 745 -39.95 22.30 -0.16
N ILE A 746 -40.38 23.53 -0.33
CA ILE A 746 -41.76 23.96 0.05
C ILE A 746 -42.78 23.11 -0.68
N ILE A 747 -42.63 22.94 -2.00
CA ILE A 747 -43.55 22.11 -2.82
C ILE A 747 -43.55 20.66 -2.31
N LYS A 748 -42.38 20.11 -2.04
CA LYS A 748 -42.23 18.73 -1.55
C LYS A 748 -42.91 18.53 -0.19
N VAL A 749 -42.74 19.47 0.73
CA VAL A 749 -43.31 19.40 2.09
C VAL A 749 -44.80 19.62 2.10
N THR A 750 -45.28 20.63 1.36
CA THR A 750 -46.72 21.01 1.31
C THR A 750 -47.51 20.13 0.40
N LYS A 751 -46.86 19.48 -0.60
CA LYS A 751 -47.49 18.74 -1.70
C LYS A 751 -48.46 19.61 -2.57
N ILE A 752 -48.30 20.94 -2.51
CA ILE A 752 -49.09 21.90 -3.30
C ILE A 752 -48.45 22.02 -4.68
N LYS A 753 -49.25 21.95 -5.72
CA LYS A 753 -48.84 22.33 -7.09
C LYS A 753 -49.14 23.81 -7.26
N PRO A 754 -48.14 24.70 -7.20
CA PRO A 754 -48.38 26.15 -7.23
C PRO A 754 -48.82 26.60 -8.63
N SER A 755 -49.81 27.49 -8.70
CA SER A 755 -50.12 28.27 -9.90
C SER A 755 -49.43 29.62 -9.85
N ARG A 756 -49.10 30.12 -8.67
CA ARG A 756 -48.41 31.39 -8.45
C ARG A 756 -47.36 31.22 -7.35
N ILE A 757 -46.17 31.85 -7.56
CA ILE A 757 -45.05 31.87 -6.62
C ILE A 757 -44.74 33.34 -6.34
N TYR A 758 -44.70 33.72 -5.07
CA TYR A 758 -44.32 35.07 -4.63
C TYR A 758 -42.96 34.97 -3.94
N ILE A 759 -41.97 35.68 -4.47
CA ILE A 759 -40.60 35.74 -3.94
C ILE A 759 -40.39 37.12 -3.33
N TYR A 760 -39.97 37.18 -2.08
CA TYR A 760 -39.66 38.41 -1.39
C TYR A 760 -38.17 38.52 -1.16
N THR A 761 -37.52 39.53 -1.75
CA THR A 761 -36.12 39.84 -1.48
C THR A 761 -36.04 40.68 -0.20
N SER A 762 -34.85 40.80 0.36
CA SER A 762 -34.65 41.51 1.61
C SER A 762 -35.08 43.00 1.52
N PRO A 763 -35.73 43.55 2.54
CA PRO A 763 -36.05 44.95 2.60
C PRO A 763 -34.81 45.83 2.63
N ARG A 764 -34.89 47.05 2.11
CA ARG A 764 -33.72 47.97 1.98
C ARG A 764 -33.02 48.21 3.33
N TRP A 765 -33.74 48.35 4.40
CA TRP A 765 -33.18 48.61 5.72
C TRP A 765 -32.27 47.50 6.22
N LYS A 766 -32.57 46.21 5.90
CA LYS A 766 -31.70 45.08 6.25
C LYS A 766 -30.42 45.08 5.43
N TRP A 767 -30.49 45.46 4.17
CA TRP A 767 -29.32 45.63 3.29
C TRP A 767 -28.40 46.73 3.82
N GLU A 768 -28.94 47.90 4.19
CA GLU A 768 -28.13 49.00 4.73
C GLU A 768 -27.41 48.57 6.02
N VAL A 769 -28.10 47.85 6.90
CA VAL A 769 -27.48 47.29 8.12
C VAL A 769 -26.35 46.29 7.75
N ALA A 770 -26.59 45.38 6.78
CA ALA A 770 -25.62 44.40 6.36
C ALA A 770 -24.40 45.05 5.73
N LYS A 771 -24.61 46.01 4.80
CA LYS A 771 -23.53 46.77 4.13
C LYS A 771 -22.64 47.48 5.18
N LYS A 772 -23.26 48.23 6.09
CA LYS A 772 -22.54 48.99 7.09
C LYS A 772 -21.79 48.11 8.07
N SER A 773 -22.40 46.98 8.48
CA SER A 773 -21.71 45.97 9.28
C SER A 773 -20.46 45.43 8.61
N HIS A 774 -20.53 45.18 7.33
CA HIS A 774 -19.38 44.68 6.55
C HIS A 774 -18.27 45.72 6.36
N GLU A 775 -18.64 46.99 6.11
CA GLU A 775 -17.70 48.10 6.05
C GLU A 775 -16.93 48.25 7.37
N LEU A 776 -17.67 48.30 8.51
CA LEU A 776 -17.08 48.37 9.82
C LEU A 776 -16.21 47.17 10.19
N HIS A 777 -16.59 46.01 9.70
CA HIS A 777 -15.78 44.79 9.92
C HIS A 777 -14.44 44.86 9.17
N LYS A 778 -14.44 45.29 7.91
CA LYS A 778 -13.20 45.53 7.14
C LYS A 778 -12.28 46.55 7.79
N GLU A 779 -12.84 47.58 8.43
CA GLU A 779 -12.09 48.57 9.20
C GLU A 779 -11.66 48.13 10.59
N GLY A 780 -12.04 46.90 11.01
CA GLY A 780 -11.75 46.39 12.36
C GLY A 780 -12.56 47.09 13.47
N LYS A 781 -13.62 47.82 13.12
CA LYS A 781 -14.43 48.66 14.02
C LYS A 781 -15.83 48.11 14.28
N LEU A 782 -16.11 46.85 13.88
CA LEU A 782 -17.45 46.28 14.03
C LEU A 782 -17.75 45.95 15.51
N ASP A 783 -18.54 46.79 16.12
CA ASP A 783 -19.22 46.56 17.41
C ASP A 783 -20.66 47.09 17.32
N MET A 784 -21.49 46.60 18.25
CA MET A 784 -22.92 46.94 18.25
C MET A 784 -23.18 48.45 18.42
N SER A 785 -22.39 49.13 19.28
CA SER A 785 -22.54 50.56 19.56
C SER A 785 -22.23 51.41 18.34
N THR A 786 -21.11 51.12 17.68
CA THR A 786 -20.66 51.83 16.49
C THR A 786 -21.60 51.58 15.34
N LEU A 787 -22.05 50.35 15.12
CA LEU A 787 -23.03 50.01 14.08
C LEU A 787 -24.35 50.76 14.28
N MET A 788 -24.88 50.74 15.51
CA MET A 788 -26.14 51.43 15.82
C MET A 788 -26.02 52.95 15.67
N LYS A 789 -24.87 53.53 16.06
CA LYS A 789 -24.61 54.96 15.94
C LYS A 789 -24.58 55.39 14.44
N GLU A 790 -24.01 54.53 13.59
CA GLU A 790 -23.99 54.80 12.14
C GLU A 790 -25.40 54.64 11.52
N MET A 791 -26.10 53.60 11.84
CA MET A 791 -27.44 53.34 11.33
C MET A 791 -28.46 54.44 11.74
N MET A 792 -28.35 54.97 12.98
CA MET A 792 -29.24 56.02 13.46
C MET A 792 -28.94 57.42 12.95
N LYS A 793 -27.96 57.62 12.07
CA LYS A 793 -27.77 58.86 11.30
C LYS A 793 -28.78 59.05 10.19
N ASP A 794 -29.37 57.95 9.71
CA ASP A 794 -30.34 57.94 8.65
C ASP A 794 -31.75 57.99 9.22
N GLU A 795 -32.54 59.01 8.77
CA GLU A 795 -33.93 59.24 9.27
C GLU A 795 -34.87 58.10 8.84
N GLU A 796 -34.63 57.42 7.71
CA GLU A 796 -35.44 56.27 7.34
C GLU A 796 -35.14 55.06 8.22
N MET A 797 -33.88 54.84 8.58
CA MET A 797 -33.48 53.76 9.44
C MET A 797 -34.10 53.88 10.86
N LYS A 798 -34.27 55.09 11.38
CA LYS A 798 -34.93 55.33 12.68
C LYS A 798 -36.37 54.84 12.75
N LYS A 799 -37.05 54.68 11.63
CA LYS A 799 -38.46 54.21 11.55
C LYS A 799 -38.57 52.68 11.79
N HIS A 800 -37.47 51.92 11.69
CA HIS A 800 -37.46 50.46 11.80
C HIS A 800 -37.07 49.99 13.19
N SER A 801 -38.04 49.60 14.02
CA SER A 801 -37.82 49.17 15.41
C SER A 801 -37.03 47.86 15.54
N ASN A 802 -36.94 47.07 14.47
CA ASN A 802 -36.26 45.76 14.45
C ASN A 802 -34.75 45.83 14.16
N ILE A 803 -34.22 47.03 13.81
CA ILE A 803 -32.77 47.20 13.52
C ILE A 803 -31.87 46.70 14.66
N PRO A 804 -32.07 47.01 15.94
CA PRO A 804 -31.16 46.56 16.99
C PRO A 804 -31.07 45.05 17.07
N LYS A 805 -32.18 44.33 16.94
CA LYS A 805 -32.25 42.88 17.01
C LYS A 805 -31.52 42.24 15.80
N TYR A 806 -31.75 42.80 14.62
CA TYR A 806 -31.09 42.31 13.39
C TYR A 806 -29.59 42.61 13.39
N ALA A 807 -29.19 43.82 13.79
CA ALA A 807 -27.81 44.23 13.92
C ALA A 807 -27.03 43.34 14.92
N GLN A 808 -27.63 42.94 16.02
CA GLN A 808 -27.06 42.05 17.01
C GLN A 808 -26.81 40.64 16.43
N LYS A 809 -27.79 40.10 15.68
CA LYS A 809 -27.68 38.83 15.01
C LYS A 809 -26.52 38.87 14.01
N LEU A 810 -26.52 39.86 13.13
CA LEU A 810 -25.58 40.02 12.06
C LEU A 810 -24.12 40.23 12.52
N THR A 811 -23.93 41.05 13.55
CA THR A 811 -22.63 41.27 14.20
C THR A 811 -22.02 39.94 14.72
N LYS A 812 -22.85 39.06 15.32
CA LYS A 812 -22.38 37.72 15.74
C LYS A 812 -21.99 36.84 14.54
N GLU A 813 -22.77 36.85 13.48
CA GLU A 813 -22.54 36.05 12.29
C GLU A 813 -21.28 36.49 11.53
N ILE A 814 -21.08 37.79 11.32
CA ILE A 814 -19.88 38.35 10.68
C ILE A 814 -18.60 38.03 11.47
N LYS A 815 -18.63 38.16 12.81
CA LYS A 815 -17.49 37.81 13.68
C LYS A 815 -17.14 36.31 13.65
N LYS A 816 -18.06 35.45 13.26
CA LYS A 816 -17.82 34.02 13.02
C LYS A 816 -17.34 33.70 11.58
N GLY A 817 -17.06 34.71 10.78
CA GLY A 817 -16.58 34.55 9.41
C GLY A 817 -17.66 34.51 8.34
N GLY A 818 -18.90 34.90 8.66
CA GLY A 818 -19.96 35.07 7.69
C GLY A 818 -19.63 36.20 6.69
N LYS A 819 -19.66 35.90 5.40
CA LYS A 819 -19.50 36.87 4.32
C LYS A 819 -20.88 37.29 3.82
N HIS A 820 -21.13 38.60 3.70
CA HIS A 820 -22.31 39.13 3.04
C HIS A 820 -21.84 39.87 1.77
N PRO A 821 -21.96 39.29 0.58
CA PRO A 821 -21.67 39.97 -0.67
C PRO A 821 -22.72 41.07 -0.89
N HIS A 822 -22.32 42.11 -1.62
CA HIS A 822 -23.17 43.21 -1.99
C HIS A 822 -23.69 42.95 -3.42
N ILE A 823 -24.84 42.32 -3.52
CA ILE A 823 -25.55 42.08 -4.78
C ILE A 823 -26.99 42.63 -4.71
N ASP A 824 -27.48 43.16 -5.81
CA ASP A 824 -28.89 43.52 -5.94
C ASP A 824 -29.72 42.24 -6.16
N GLU A 825 -30.22 41.68 -5.05
CA GLU A 825 -31.03 40.45 -5.07
C GLU A 825 -32.28 40.58 -5.92
N PHE A 826 -32.93 41.72 -5.79
CA PHE A 826 -34.21 41.96 -6.48
C PHE A 826 -33.99 41.94 -8.00
N GLU A 827 -33.08 42.76 -8.51
CA GLU A 827 -32.78 42.81 -9.94
C GLU A 827 -32.39 41.45 -10.48
N TYR A 828 -31.54 40.70 -9.77
CA TYR A 828 -31.06 39.39 -10.24
C TYR A 828 -32.17 38.33 -10.27
N ILE A 829 -32.99 38.24 -9.22
CA ILE A 829 -34.11 37.28 -9.16
C ILE A 829 -35.24 37.69 -10.11
N ASP A 830 -35.55 39.01 -10.26
CA ASP A 830 -36.56 39.47 -11.23
C ASP A 830 -36.14 39.19 -12.66
N ASN A 831 -34.88 39.40 -13.02
CA ASN A 831 -34.33 39.01 -14.33
C ASN A 831 -34.41 37.48 -14.57
N ALA A 832 -34.39 36.66 -13.52
CA ALA A 832 -34.49 35.21 -13.60
C ALA A 832 -35.93 34.66 -13.45
N LYS A 833 -36.97 35.53 -13.27
CA LYS A 833 -38.35 35.10 -12.99
C LYS A 833 -38.96 34.21 -14.08
N ASP A 834 -38.64 34.46 -15.35
CA ASP A 834 -39.15 33.63 -16.46
C ASP A 834 -38.53 32.24 -16.41
N PHE A 835 -37.27 32.10 -16.04
CA PHE A 835 -36.63 30.84 -15.84
C PHE A 835 -37.23 30.06 -14.65
N ILE A 836 -37.49 30.73 -13.50
CA ILE A 836 -38.16 30.13 -12.35
C ILE A 836 -39.59 29.73 -12.73
N SER A 837 -40.30 30.58 -13.49
CA SER A 837 -41.63 30.27 -13.98
C SER A 837 -41.69 29.00 -14.86
N GLN A 838 -40.71 28.83 -15.74
CA GLN A 838 -40.59 27.62 -16.58
C GLN A 838 -40.24 26.38 -15.71
N GLU A 839 -39.37 26.52 -14.73
CA GLU A 839 -38.94 25.42 -13.86
C GLU A 839 -40.13 24.83 -13.07
N PHE A 840 -41.00 25.67 -12.54
CA PHE A 840 -42.11 25.24 -11.71
C PHE A 840 -43.46 25.23 -12.41
N ASN A 841 -43.54 25.60 -13.69
CA ASN A 841 -44.74 25.79 -14.46
C ASN A 841 -45.78 26.62 -13.68
N ALA A 842 -45.37 27.77 -13.14
CA ALA A 842 -46.15 28.67 -12.31
C ALA A 842 -45.82 30.14 -12.63
N GLN A 843 -46.79 31.07 -12.43
CA GLN A 843 -46.51 32.51 -12.51
C GLN A 843 -45.63 32.95 -11.34
N VAL A 844 -44.54 33.65 -11.59
CA VAL A 844 -43.59 34.12 -10.57
C VAL A 844 -43.69 35.64 -10.44
N PHE A 845 -43.80 36.11 -9.23
CA PHE A 845 -43.82 37.53 -8.87
C PHE A 845 -42.70 37.81 -7.89
N VAL A 846 -41.85 38.78 -8.17
CA VAL A 846 -40.72 39.16 -7.29
C VAL A 846 -41.03 40.55 -6.70
N TYR A 847 -40.88 40.68 -5.40
CA TYR A 847 -41.11 41.92 -4.68
C TYR A 847 -39.96 42.22 -3.71
N LYS A 848 -39.70 43.49 -3.47
CA LYS A 848 -38.85 43.89 -2.35
C LYS A 848 -39.60 43.78 -1.04
N GLY A 849 -38.95 43.51 0.04
CA GLY A 849 -39.58 43.40 1.35
C GLY A 849 -40.27 44.70 1.82
N ASP A 850 -39.95 45.83 1.23
CA ASP A 850 -40.56 47.14 1.50
C ASP A 850 -41.76 47.45 0.58
N ASP A 851 -41.96 46.66 -0.47
CA ASP A 851 -43.03 46.93 -1.45
C ASP A 851 -44.43 46.66 -0.87
N ASP A 852 -45.43 47.38 -1.30
CA ASP A 852 -46.83 47.08 -1.01
C ASP A 852 -47.31 45.92 -1.89
N ALA A 853 -47.09 44.72 -1.42
CA ALA A 853 -47.28 43.48 -2.18
C ALA A 853 -48.16 42.47 -1.41
N PRO A 854 -48.91 41.61 -2.12
CA PRO A 854 -49.61 40.50 -1.49
C PRO A 854 -48.70 39.63 -0.67
N ASP A 855 -49.00 39.36 0.62
CA ASP A 855 -48.21 38.48 1.51
C ASP A 855 -49.17 37.50 2.25
N PRO A 856 -49.74 36.54 1.54
CA PRO A 856 -50.68 35.57 2.08
C PRO A 856 -50.05 34.68 3.14
N GLY A 857 -48.70 34.48 3.05
CA GLY A 857 -47.92 33.63 3.97
C GLY A 857 -47.27 34.37 5.11
N LYS A 858 -47.39 35.69 5.21
CA LYS A 858 -46.68 36.58 6.16
C LYS A 858 -45.15 36.31 6.18
N ARG A 859 -44.55 36.15 4.95
CA ARG A 859 -43.15 35.84 4.75
C ARG A 859 -42.29 37.06 4.42
N LYS A 860 -42.88 38.16 3.98
CA LYS A 860 -42.21 39.38 3.56
C LYS A 860 -41.22 39.94 4.60
N GLU A 861 -41.61 39.94 5.90
CA GLU A 861 -40.73 40.40 6.96
C GLU A 861 -39.57 39.45 7.28
N LEU A 862 -39.68 38.19 6.88
CA LEU A 862 -38.70 37.17 7.15
C LEU A 862 -37.52 37.23 6.15
N ALA A 863 -37.68 37.89 5.03
CA ALA A 863 -36.63 38.01 4.02
C ALA A 863 -35.37 38.66 4.60
N GLU A 864 -34.25 38.04 4.43
CA GLU A 864 -32.90 38.50 4.87
C GLU A 864 -31.97 38.52 3.65
N PRO A 865 -30.93 39.39 3.63
CA PRO A 865 -29.99 39.45 2.55
C PRO A 865 -29.34 38.05 2.27
N LEU A 866 -29.46 37.62 1.02
CA LEU A 866 -28.96 36.32 0.53
C LEU A 866 -29.57 35.07 1.21
N ARG A 867 -30.77 35.19 1.75
CA ARG A 867 -31.48 34.07 2.39
C ARG A 867 -32.93 33.95 1.95
#